data_750176d5a8d6df109ee179e94569ee38
#
_entry.id   750176d5a8d6df109ee179e94569ee38
#
_cell.length_a   1.000
_cell.length_b   1.000
_cell.length_c   1.000
_cell.angle_alpha   90.00
_cell.angle_beta   90.00
_cell.angle_gamma   90.00
#
_symmetry.space_group_name_H-M   'P 1'
#
loop_
_entity.id
_entity.type
_entity.pdbx_description
1 polymer ?
#
loop_
_entity_poly.entity_id
_entity_poly.type
_entity_poly.pdbx_seq_one_letter_code
_entity_poly.pdbx_strand_id
1 'polypeptide(L)'
;MSSALKKKRKDLVSTIKRHQEAYYLKDQPKISDEAYDQLVAELFSLDHKLNIPRSSTEKTLGVGHKKRDEFLAVDHSTPMLSLDNAFSFDELDLFFKKVTDFIKKNGLDFSPEYSAEIKLDGVAVSLTYVNGELKTAATRGDGLVGEDITDNVMSMIGVPHVLHLKDNHRHTVKFFDNSVLEIRGEVVFLKKDFERFNKQQEKSSEKLFANPRNAAAGSLRQLDASITMSRPLTFIAHGVGEMTGILDDTFKTHSLFLEFMESVGFKIIRPRVKDGQPNDIKDYINQILNIRESLPVEIDGVVVKIENYDLQNKLGSTVRAPRFAIAYKLPSETAITEVIGIDIQVGRFGTLTPVARLKTVSIGGVNISNATLHNEDELRKKGVKIGDTVEVRRAGDVIPEVVRTVNTSNKKSNKTLFFEMPKFCPSCGGKTERLEREAARRCINGKKCPAQLDQAFVHFVSKKAMNIDGLGTKLIKQLIREKLVNSFDDIYKLNCFQLEKLDRFGTKSAQNLIDSIDKSRETTPAKLLYALGIRHVGLQTAKSICDALNRFEEIFSLPLEKLALINDIGPVVISSVSNFFKTRENLDLTQRLLNETSFKKEVFNRRGVFAGKNIVFTGTLKTLKRALAQELVQKNGGTYSGTINKKTDFCIVGEKAGTKAKAALKMKVKVITENEFLAMIDQNIL
;
A
#
# COMPACT_ATOMS: atom_id res chain seq x y z
N MET A 1 -52.01 10.70 26.51
CA MET A 1 -51.31 9.63 25.79
C MET A 1 -49.91 9.99 25.26
N SER A 2 -49.72 11.16 24.65
CA SER A 2 -48.41 11.58 24.10
C SER A 2 -47.32 11.76 25.17
N SER A 3 -47.61 12.26 26.35
CA SER A 3 -46.65 12.51 27.44
C SER A 3 -46.02 11.21 28.00
N ALA A 4 -46.85 10.19 28.23
CA ALA A 4 -46.40 8.88 28.72
C ALA A 4 -45.47 8.17 27.71
N LEU A 5 -45.82 8.23 26.42
CA LEU A 5 -44.96 7.65 25.35
C LEU A 5 -43.62 8.39 25.21
N LYS A 6 -43.63 9.72 25.35
CA LYS A 6 -42.38 10.51 25.36
C LYS A 6 -41.47 10.18 26.55
N LYS A 7 -42.07 9.95 27.74
CA LYS A 7 -41.35 9.53 28.94
C LYS A 7 -40.72 8.14 28.71
N LYS A 8 -41.55 7.17 28.23
CA LYS A 8 -41.10 5.80 27.91
C LYS A 8 -39.95 5.81 26.91
N ARG A 9 -40.02 6.67 25.87
CA ARG A 9 -38.93 6.87 24.91
C ARG A 9 -37.64 7.32 25.56
N LYS A 10 -37.72 8.35 26.43
CA LYS A 10 -36.54 8.91 27.13
C LYS A 10 -35.86 7.85 28.01
N ASP A 11 -36.67 7.06 28.73
CA ASP A 11 -36.17 5.99 29.59
C ASP A 11 -35.50 4.86 28.77
N LEU A 12 -36.10 4.49 27.64
CA LEU A 12 -35.58 3.48 26.74
C LEU A 12 -34.27 3.91 26.07
N VAL A 13 -34.19 5.15 25.59
CA VAL A 13 -32.94 5.73 25.05
C VAL A 13 -31.84 5.76 26.11
N SER A 14 -32.14 6.13 27.34
CA SER A 14 -31.18 6.12 28.44
C SER A 14 -30.68 4.70 28.75
N THR A 15 -31.57 3.72 28.71
CA THR A 15 -31.24 2.31 28.93
C THR A 15 -30.34 1.78 27.81
N ILE A 16 -30.67 2.03 26.55
CA ILE A 16 -29.85 1.62 25.40
C ILE A 16 -28.46 2.26 25.47
N LYS A 17 -28.35 3.58 25.75
CA LYS A 17 -27.05 4.26 25.90
C LYS A 17 -26.20 3.67 27.00
N ARG A 18 -26.79 3.33 28.13
CA ARG A 18 -26.08 2.70 29.26
C ARG A 18 -25.52 1.31 28.87
N HIS A 19 -26.28 0.55 28.06
CA HIS A 19 -25.80 -0.74 27.58
C HIS A 19 -24.75 -0.57 26.48
N GLN A 20 -24.85 0.45 25.62
CA GLN A 20 -23.80 0.83 24.68
C GLN A 20 -22.51 1.20 25.40
N GLU A 21 -22.54 2.01 26.45
CA GLU A 21 -21.37 2.34 27.25
C GLU A 21 -20.76 1.12 27.92
N ALA A 22 -21.57 0.20 28.43
CA ALA A 22 -21.09 -1.04 29.03
C ALA A 22 -20.41 -1.96 28.02
N TYR A 23 -20.97 -2.04 26.81
CA TYR A 23 -20.46 -2.88 25.72
C TYR A 23 -19.23 -2.26 25.05
N TYR A 24 -19.31 -0.99 24.60
CA TYR A 24 -18.26 -0.37 23.77
C TYR A 24 -17.14 0.35 24.56
N LEU A 25 -17.42 0.80 25.81
CA LEU A 25 -16.42 1.54 26.60
C LEU A 25 -15.81 0.72 27.74
N LYS A 26 -16.52 -0.29 28.26
CA LYS A 26 -16.09 -1.04 29.43
C LYS A 26 -15.82 -2.50 29.18
N ASP A 27 -16.07 -2.97 27.95
CA ASP A 27 -15.94 -4.37 27.51
C ASP A 27 -16.63 -5.37 28.49
N GLN A 28 -17.76 -4.93 29.09
CA GLN A 28 -18.56 -5.67 30.07
C GLN A 28 -20.05 -5.63 29.70
N PRO A 29 -20.48 -6.40 28.68
CA PRO A 29 -21.90 -6.46 28.32
C PRO A 29 -22.74 -6.95 29.51
N LYS A 30 -23.81 -6.20 29.83
CA LYS A 30 -24.73 -6.54 30.93
C LYS A 30 -25.99 -7.24 30.46
N ILE A 31 -26.21 -7.32 29.17
CA ILE A 31 -27.34 -8.02 28.51
C ILE A 31 -26.80 -8.74 27.26
N SER A 32 -27.54 -9.75 26.80
CA SER A 32 -27.23 -10.43 25.54
C SER A 32 -27.51 -9.51 24.33
N ASP A 33 -26.87 -9.78 23.19
CA ASP A 33 -27.05 -9.04 21.95
C ASP A 33 -28.52 -9.11 21.50
N GLU A 34 -29.18 -10.26 21.68
CA GLU A 34 -30.60 -10.45 21.38
C GLU A 34 -31.49 -9.54 22.25
N ALA A 35 -31.19 -9.39 23.54
CA ALA A 35 -31.92 -8.50 24.43
C ALA A 35 -31.64 -7.02 24.10
N TYR A 36 -30.43 -6.69 23.62
CA TYR A 36 -30.11 -5.35 23.15
C TYR A 36 -30.88 -5.01 21.87
N ASP A 37 -30.92 -5.92 20.89
CA ASP A 37 -31.65 -5.75 19.63
C ASP A 37 -33.16 -5.58 19.86
N GLN A 38 -33.74 -6.27 20.85
CA GLN A 38 -35.11 -6.08 21.26
C GLN A 38 -35.39 -4.66 21.78
N LEU A 39 -34.48 -4.11 22.61
CA LEU A 39 -34.59 -2.73 23.08
C LEU A 39 -34.52 -1.71 21.93
N VAL A 40 -33.67 -1.95 20.96
CA VAL A 40 -33.53 -1.11 19.77
C VAL A 40 -34.81 -1.21 18.89
N ALA A 41 -35.32 -2.40 18.66
CA ALA A 41 -36.57 -2.62 17.91
C ALA A 41 -37.78 -1.96 18.61
N GLU A 42 -37.85 -2.02 19.96
CA GLU A 42 -38.88 -1.34 20.75
C GLU A 42 -38.79 0.18 20.57
N LEU A 43 -37.57 0.75 20.54
CA LEU A 43 -37.40 2.19 20.30
C LEU A 43 -37.85 2.61 18.92
N PHE A 44 -37.54 1.86 17.86
CA PHE A 44 -38.04 2.14 16.52
C PHE A 44 -39.57 2.07 16.44
N SER A 45 -40.17 1.07 17.09
CA SER A 45 -41.61 0.95 17.16
C SER A 45 -42.30 2.13 17.89
N LEU A 46 -41.65 2.58 18.96
CA LEU A 46 -42.12 3.72 19.77
C LEU A 46 -41.97 5.04 19.00
N ASP A 47 -40.88 5.22 18.31
CA ASP A 47 -40.60 6.41 17.48
C ASP A 47 -41.57 6.49 16.28
N HIS A 48 -41.89 5.36 15.66
CA HIS A 48 -42.94 5.30 14.65
C HIS A 48 -44.30 5.76 15.19
N LYS A 49 -44.68 5.33 16.42
CA LYS A 49 -45.93 5.76 17.07
C LYS A 49 -45.92 7.25 17.46
N LEU A 50 -44.75 7.85 17.61
CA LEU A 50 -44.53 9.26 17.92
C LEU A 50 -44.33 10.13 16.68
N ASN A 51 -44.41 9.57 15.47
CA ASN A 51 -44.08 10.21 14.20
C ASN A 51 -42.67 10.81 14.15
N ILE A 52 -41.71 10.19 14.81
CA ILE A 52 -40.30 10.58 14.78
C ILE A 52 -39.63 9.90 13.57
N PRO A 53 -38.97 10.66 12.69
CA PRO A 53 -38.33 10.08 11.51
C PRO A 53 -37.25 9.07 11.90
N ARG A 54 -37.11 7.97 11.17
CA ARG A 54 -36.14 6.91 11.40
C ARG A 54 -34.73 7.44 11.50
N SER A 55 -34.36 8.40 10.66
CA SER A 55 -33.04 9.09 10.70
C SER A 55 -32.78 9.83 12.02
N SER A 56 -33.82 10.28 12.71
CA SER A 56 -33.70 10.92 14.03
C SER A 56 -33.50 9.90 15.14
N THR A 57 -34.08 8.71 15.02
CA THR A 57 -33.86 7.58 15.93
C THR A 57 -32.43 7.08 15.82
N GLU A 58 -31.96 6.89 14.58
CA GLU A 58 -30.59 6.48 14.27
C GLU A 58 -29.56 7.49 14.81
N LYS A 59 -29.81 8.80 14.68
CA LYS A 59 -28.98 9.84 15.32
C LYS A 59 -28.99 9.77 16.86
N THR A 60 -30.13 9.40 17.46
CA THR A 60 -30.29 9.29 18.91
C THR A 60 -29.58 8.08 19.48
N LEU A 61 -29.55 6.99 18.72
CA LEU A 61 -28.83 5.76 19.03
C LEU A 61 -27.34 5.91 18.84
N GLY A 62 -26.89 6.96 18.16
CA GLY A 62 -25.53 7.24 17.71
C GLY A 62 -24.49 6.33 18.37
N VAL A 63 -23.85 5.49 17.59
CA VAL A 63 -22.75 4.64 18.06
C VAL A 63 -21.76 5.60 18.72
N GLY A 64 -21.55 5.43 20.01
CA GLY A 64 -20.66 6.30 20.80
C GLY A 64 -19.21 6.06 20.42
N HIS A 65 -18.84 6.39 19.18
CA HIS A 65 -17.45 6.36 18.76
C HIS A 65 -16.73 7.52 19.41
N LYS A 66 -15.76 7.18 20.26
CA LYS A 66 -14.82 8.15 20.79
C LYS A 66 -14.04 8.68 19.59
N LYS A 67 -14.06 9.99 19.37
CA LYS A 67 -13.25 10.64 18.32
C LYS A 67 -11.80 10.25 18.59
N ARG A 68 -11.18 9.55 17.64
CA ARG A 68 -9.76 9.19 17.70
C ARG A 68 -8.93 10.40 17.29
N ASP A 69 -7.78 10.56 17.91
CA ASP A 69 -6.83 11.60 17.49
C ASP A 69 -5.94 11.12 16.34
N GLU A 70 -5.73 9.78 16.24
CA GLU A 70 -4.93 9.13 15.20
C GLU A 70 -5.47 7.72 14.86
N PHE A 71 -5.18 7.22 13.66
CA PHE A 71 -5.41 5.82 13.31
C PHE A 71 -4.29 4.94 13.86
N LEU A 72 -4.66 3.84 14.48
CA LEU A 72 -3.70 2.83 14.93
C LEU A 72 -3.11 2.08 13.73
N ALA A 73 -1.88 1.64 13.85
CA ALA A 73 -1.24 0.80 12.84
C ALA A 73 -1.67 -0.66 13.01
N VAL A 74 -1.97 -1.34 11.90
CA VAL A 74 -2.32 -2.77 11.85
C VAL A 74 -1.36 -3.47 10.90
N ASP A 75 -0.65 -4.48 11.41
CA ASP A 75 0.20 -5.33 10.59
C ASP A 75 -0.65 -6.34 9.79
N HIS A 76 -0.40 -6.44 8.49
CA HIS A 76 -1.04 -7.45 7.66
C HIS A 76 -0.39 -8.82 7.85
N SER A 77 -1.15 -9.82 8.25
CA SER A 77 -0.67 -11.21 8.40
C SER A 77 -0.14 -11.79 7.09
N THR A 78 -0.76 -11.41 5.98
CA THR A 78 -0.32 -11.68 4.61
C THR A 78 -0.16 -10.35 3.87
N PRO A 79 0.99 -10.05 3.22
CA PRO A 79 1.20 -8.78 2.55
C PRO A 79 0.11 -8.46 1.51
N MET A 80 -0.36 -7.22 1.50
CA MET A 80 -1.26 -6.70 0.47
C MET A 80 -0.45 -6.19 -0.73
N LEU A 81 -0.03 -7.11 -1.59
CA LEU A 81 0.83 -6.83 -2.72
C LEU A 81 0.12 -6.01 -3.82
N SER A 82 0.91 -5.29 -4.61
CA SER A 82 0.46 -4.71 -5.87
C SER A 82 0.38 -5.79 -6.94
N LEU A 83 -0.25 -5.49 -8.10
CA LEU A 83 -0.23 -6.36 -9.27
C LEU A 83 0.80 -5.86 -10.28
N ASP A 84 1.42 -6.78 -11.01
CA ASP A 84 2.13 -6.43 -12.23
C ASP A 84 1.14 -6.02 -13.31
N ASN A 85 1.56 -5.15 -14.24
CA ASN A 85 0.68 -4.63 -15.27
C ASN A 85 1.00 -5.24 -16.64
N ALA A 86 -0.05 -5.40 -17.46
CA ALA A 86 0.03 -5.62 -18.90
C ALA A 86 -0.74 -4.49 -19.60
N PHE A 87 -0.18 -3.95 -20.68
CA PHE A 87 -0.75 -2.86 -21.46
C PHE A 87 -1.13 -3.30 -22.89
N SER A 88 -0.83 -4.54 -23.24
CA SER A 88 -1.15 -5.14 -24.53
C SER A 88 -1.48 -6.63 -24.38
N PHE A 89 -2.14 -7.20 -25.39
CA PHE A 89 -2.38 -8.65 -25.40
C PHE A 89 -1.08 -9.45 -25.50
N ASP A 90 -0.04 -8.92 -26.15
CA ASP A 90 1.26 -9.58 -26.20
C ASP A 90 1.89 -9.72 -24.79
N GLU A 91 1.79 -8.68 -23.96
CA GLU A 91 2.25 -8.74 -22.57
C GLU A 91 1.40 -9.70 -21.72
N LEU A 92 0.10 -9.77 -21.98
CA LEU A 92 -0.79 -10.74 -21.35
C LEU A 92 -0.45 -12.18 -21.79
N ASP A 93 -0.13 -12.40 -23.06
CA ASP A 93 0.32 -13.71 -23.58
C ASP A 93 1.65 -14.14 -22.94
N LEU A 94 2.54 -13.20 -22.67
CA LEU A 94 3.76 -13.50 -21.91
C LEU A 94 3.46 -13.95 -20.47
N PHE A 95 2.42 -13.43 -19.83
CA PHE A 95 1.97 -13.92 -18.52
C PHE A 95 1.45 -15.35 -18.63
N PHE A 96 0.55 -15.67 -19.56
CA PHE A 96 0.04 -17.02 -19.78
C PHE A 96 1.16 -18.01 -20.10
N LYS A 97 2.12 -17.61 -20.93
CA LYS A 97 3.30 -18.43 -21.26
C LYS A 97 4.14 -18.74 -20.01
N LYS A 98 4.43 -17.73 -19.16
CA LYS A 98 5.18 -17.94 -17.91
C LYS A 98 4.50 -18.93 -16.97
N VAL A 99 3.17 -18.89 -16.86
CA VAL A 99 2.39 -19.85 -16.08
C VAL A 99 2.51 -21.25 -16.67
N THR A 100 2.32 -21.39 -17.97
CA THR A 100 2.43 -22.67 -18.68
C THR A 100 3.84 -23.27 -18.58
N ASP A 101 4.87 -22.45 -18.76
CA ASP A 101 6.28 -22.88 -18.62
C ASP A 101 6.58 -23.34 -17.18
N PHE A 102 6.00 -22.67 -16.18
CA PHE A 102 6.13 -23.08 -14.77
C PHE A 102 5.47 -24.45 -14.54
N ILE A 103 4.27 -24.69 -15.06
CA ILE A 103 3.54 -25.95 -14.96
C ILE A 103 4.38 -27.07 -15.57
N LYS A 104 4.84 -26.91 -16.81
CA LYS A 104 5.69 -27.89 -17.51
C LYS A 104 6.99 -28.18 -16.76
N LYS A 105 7.68 -27.14 -16.28
CA LYS A 105 8.94 -27.28 -15.54
C LYS A 105 8.80 -28.06 -14.23
N ASN A 106 7.64 -28.02 -13.62
CA ASN A 106 7.35 -28.75 -12.36
C ASN A 106 6.69 -30.12 -12.59
N GLY A 107 6.61 -30.59 -13.84
CA GLY A 107 6.06 -31.92 -14.18
C GLY A 107 4.56 -32.02 -13.89
N LEU A 108 3.84 -30.90 -13.96
CA LEU A 108 2.39 -30.88 -13.81
C LEU A 108 1.77 -31.00 -15.21
N ASP A 109 0.82 -31.91 -15.37
CA ASP A 109 0.16 -32.19 -16.65
C ASP A 109 -1.32 -31.76 -16.59
N PHE A 110 -1.55 -30.45 -16.66
CA PHE A 110 -2.88 -29.84 -16.78
C PHE A 110 -2.81 -28.46 -17.42
N SER A 111 -3.91 -28.04 -18.05
CA SER A 111 -4.07 -26.66 -18.55
C SER A 111 -4.57 -25.75 -17.44
N PRO A 112 -3.95 -24.60 -17.20
CA PRO A 112 -4.39 -23.67 -16.19
C PRO A 112 -5.69 -22.95 -16.64
N GLU A 113 -6.61 -22.79 -15.73
CA GLU A 113 -7.81 -21.99 -15.90
C GLU A 113 -7.64 -20.65 -15.20
N TYR A 114 -8.27 -19.62 -15.74
CA TYR A 114 -8.14 -18.25 -15.29
C TYR A 114 -9.50 -17.64 -14.95
N SER A 115 -9.53 -16.81 -13.93
CA SER A 115 -10.60 -15.85 -13.71
C SER A 115 -10.22 -14.47 -14.24
N ALA A 116 -11.19 -13.72 -14.71
CA ALA A 116 -11.02 -12.31 -15.05
C ALA A 116 -12.15 -11.48 -14.43
N GLU A 117 -11.77 -10.39 -13.82
CA GLU A 117 -12.64 -9.47 -13.09
C GLU A 117 -12.32 -8.03 -13.44
N ILE A 118 -13.32 -7.14 -13.43
CA ILE A 118 -13.05 -5.70 -13.56
C ILE A 118 -12.16 -5.23 -12.40
N LYS A 119 -11.17 -4.43 -12.72
CA LYS A 119 -10.28 -3.80 -11.74
C LYS A 119 -10.92 -2.52 -11.24
N LEU A 120 -11.45 -2.58 -10.02
CA LEU A 120 -12.10 -1.45 -9.38
C LEU A 120 -11.10 -0.33 -9.08
N ASP A 121 -11.50 0.91 -9.31
CA ASP A 121 -10.76 2.11 -8.91
C ASP A 121 -11.33 2.67 -7.60
N GLY A 122 -10.87 2.12 -6.48
CA GLY A 122 -11.32 2.44 -5.12
C GLY A 122 -10.19 2.45 -4.11
N VAL A 123 -10.50 2.06 -2.88
CA VAL A 123 -9.56 1.94 -1.76
C VAL A 123 -9.50 0.50 -1.29
N ALA A 124 -8.33 -0.12 -1.41
CA ALA A 124 -8.12 -1.49 -0.97
C ALA A 124 -8.19 -1.61 0.55
N VAL A 125 -8.97 -2.56 1.03
CA VAL A 125 -9.23 -2.83 2.44
C VAL A 125 -9.14 -4.33 2.70
N SER A 126 -8.58 -4.71 3.85
CA SER A 126 -8.66 -6.06 4.40
C SER A 126 -9.63 -6.08 5.59
N LEU A 127 -10.46 -7.11 5.65
CA LEU A 127 -11.41 -7.40 6.74
C LEU A 127 -11.01 -8.72 7.37
N THR A 128 -10.61 -8.70 8.64
CA THR A 128 -10.22 -9.92 9.37
C THR A 128 -11.35 -10.39 10.26
N TYR A 129 -11.86 -11.57 9.96
CA TYR A 129 -12.86 -12.27 10.76
C TYR A 129 -12.18 -13.33 11.60
N VAL A 130 -12.54 -13.39 12.87
CA VAL A 130 -12.12 -14.44 13.80
C VAL A 130 -13.38 -15.16 14.27
N ASN A 131 -13.45 -16.48 14.10
CA ASN A 131 -14.62 -17.30 14.41
C ASN A 131 -15.91 -16.79 13.71
N GLY A 132 -15.76 -16.20 12.52
CA GLY A 132 -16.85 -15.62 11.75
C GLY A 132 -17.26 -14.20 12.16
N GLU A 133 -16.68 -13.58 13.18
CA GLU A 133 -16.94 -12.20 13.60
C GLU A 133 -15.89 -11.23 13.09
N LEU A 134 -16.29 -10.08 12.58
CA LEU A 134 -15.38 -9.01 12.15
C LEU A 134 -14.63 -8.44 13.36
N LYS A 135 -13.32 -8.62 13.39
CA LYS A 135 -12.45 -8.12 14.47
C LYS A 135 -11.64 -6.90 14.08
N THR A 136 -11.15 -6.88 12.83
CA THR A 136 -10.26 -5.79 12.38
C THR A 136 -10.53 -5.49 10.91
N ALA A 137 -10.56 -4.20 10.58
CA ALA A 137 -10.52 -3.72 9.21
C ALA A 137 -9.35 -2.76 9.04
N ALA A 138 -8.56 -2.95 7.99
CA ALA A 138 -7.36 -2.14 7.76
C ALA A 138 -7.25 -1.68 6.31
N THR A 139 -6.72 -0.46 6.11
CA THR A 139 -6.29 0.00 4.78
C THR A 139 -5.05 -0.77 4.33
N ARG A 140 -4.80 -0.82 3.01
CA ARG A 140 -3.59 -1.45 2.48
C ARG A 140 -2.30 -0.86 3.05
N GLY A 141 -2.27 0.45 3.33
CA GLY A 141 -1.06 1.13 3.75
C GLY A 141 0.09 0.98 2.74
N ASP A 142 1.26 0.56 3.23
CA ASP A 142 2.42 0.23 2.39
C ASP A 142 2.45 -1.24 1.90
N GLY A 143 1.42 -1.99 2.25
CA GLY A 143 1.27 -3.42 1.96
C GLY A 143 1.69 -4.35 3.09
N LEU A 144 2.44 -3.87 4.07
CA LEU A 144 2.82 -4.60 5.29
C LEU A 144 2.05 -4.08 6.50
N VAL A 145 1.89 -2.75 6.59
CA VAL A 145 1.20 -2.06 7.69
C VAL A 145 0.14 -1.14 7.12
N GLY A 146 -1.11 -1.31 7.58
CA GLY A 146 -2.25 -0.47 7.26
C GLY A 146 -2.67 0.42 8.41
N GLU A 147 -3.71 1.21 8.20
CA GLU A 147 -4.39 2.01 9.23
C GLU A 147 -5.64 1.27 9.69
N ASP A 148 -5.85 1.16 11.00
CA ASP A 148 -7.05 0.59 11.59
C ASP A 148 -8.27 1.48 11.30
N ILE A 149 -9.17 0.96 10.48
CA ILE A 149 -10.42 1.61 10.09
C ILE A 149 -11.64 0.77 10.51
N THR A 150 -11.49 -0.06 11.53
CA THR A 150 -12.53 -1.01 11.94
C THR A 150 -13.85 -0.31 12.23
N ASP A 151 -13.85 0.77 13.03
CA ASP A 151 -15.08 1.52 13.36
C ASP A 151 -15.73 2.13 12.13
N ASN A 152 -14.92 2.63 11.18
CA ASN A 152 -15.41 3.19 9.92
C ASN A 152 -16.10 2.13 9.07
N VAL A 153 -15.50 0.95 8.95
CA VAL A 153 -16.05 -0.17 8.18
C VAL A 153 -17.29 -0.76 8.84
N MET A 154 -17.28 -0.92 10.17
CA MET A 154 -18.45 -1.38 10.93
C MET A 154 -19.67 -0.42 10.79
N SER A 155 -19.41 0.86 10.50
CA SER A 155 -20.46 1.83 10.24
C SER A 155 -21.05 1.76 8.81
N MET A 156 -20.42 0.99 7.89
CA MET A 156 -20.83 0.89 6.49
C MET A 156 -21.95 -0.12 6.30
N ILE A 157 -22.91 0.21 5.43
CA ILE A 157 -23.97 -0.72 5.04
C ILE A 157 -23.41 -1.74 4.03
N GLY A 158 -23.69 -3.04 4.26
CA GLY A 158 -23.32 -4.12 3.34
C GLY A 158 -21.99 -4.79 3.64
N VAL A 159 -21.39 -4.51 4.81
CA VAL A 159 -20.31 -5.31 5.39
C VAL A 159 -20.92 -6.16 6.52
N PRO A 160 -20.98 -7.48 6.41
CA PRO A 160 -21.46 -8.34 7.48
C PRO A 160 -20.55 -8.25 8.70
N HIS A 161 -21.09 -7.97 9.90
CA HIS A 161 -20.33 -8.01 11.14
C HIS A 161 -20.09 -9.45 11.59
N VAL A 162 -21.04 -10.33 11.30
CA VAL A 162 -20.96 -11.78 11.54
C VAL A 162 -21.26 -12.51 10.25
N LEU A 163 -20.45 -13.50 9.90
CA LEU A 163 -20.64 -14.34 8.73
C LEU A 163 -21.65 -15.45 9.07
N HIS A 164 -22.91 -15.22 8.68
CA HIS A 164 -23.97 -16.21 8.85
C HIS A 164 -23.99 -17.15 7.65
N LEU A 165 -23.81 -18.44 7.90
CA LEU A 165 -23.99 -19.48 6.91
C LEU A 165 -25.47 -19.75 6.73
N LYS A 166 -26.02 -19.51 5.55
CA LYS A 166 -27.39 -19.92 5.23
C LYS A 166 -27.38 -21.43 4.93
N ASP A 167 -28.25 -22.18 5.60
CA ASP A 167 -28.32 -23.65 5.53
C ASP A 167 -28.57 -24.26 4.13
N ASN A 168 -28.80 -23.44 3.11
CA ASN A 168 -29.20 -23.87 1.77
C ASN A 168 -28.09 -23.86 0.71
N HIS A 169 -26.83 -23.63 1.06
CA HIS A 169 -25.75 -23.59 0.09
C HIS A 169 -24.93 -24.89 0.05
N ARG A 170 -24.48 -25.26 -1.17
CA ARG A 170 -23.67 -26.46 -1.48
C ARG A 170 -22.35 -26.57 -0.70
N HIS A 171 -22.01 -25.55 0.08
CA HIS A 171 -20.75 -25.45 0.81
C HIS A 171 -21.04 -25.23 2.30
N THR A 172 -20.87 -26.26 3.12
CA THR A 172 -20.93 -26.16 4.58
C THR A 172 -19.55 -25.71 5.07
N VAL A 173 -19.32 -24.40 5.13
CA VAL A 173 -18.13 -23.85 5.78
C VAL A 173 -18.31 -23.93 7.29
N LYS A 174 -17.44 -24.67 7.99
CA LYS A 174 -17.42 -24.69 9.45
C LYS A 174 -16.24 -23.84 9.93
N PHE A 175 -16.54 -22.84 10.74
CA PHE A 175 -15.53 -22.14 11.50
C PHE A 175 -15.18 -22.95 12.73
N PHE A 176 -13.92 -23.37 12.84
CA PHE A 176 -13.41 -24.00 14.06
C PHE A 176 -12.96 -22.91 15.05
N ASP A 177 -12.79 -23.28 16.31
CA ASP A 177 -12.24 -22.39 17.32
C ASP A 177 -10.89 -21.81 16.85
N ASN A 178 -10.73 -20.50 16.98
CA ASN A 178 -9.60 -19.73 16.48
C ASN A 178 -9.44 -19.69 14.94
N SER A 179 -10.54 -19.93 14.20
CA SER A 179 -10.52 -19.72 12.75
C SER A 179 -10.30 -18.24 12.40
N VAL A 180 -9.47 -17.99 11.38
CA VAL A 180 -9.22 -16.64 10.84
C VAL A 180 -9.53 -16.66 9.35
N LEU A 181 -10.33 -15.70 8.91
CA LEU A 181 -10.61 -15.43 7.50
C LEU A 181 -10.37 -13.95 7.19
N GLU A 182 -9.32 -13.66 6.41
CA GLU A 182 -9.04 -12.33 5.91
C GLU A 182 -9.68 -12.16 4.52
N ILE A 183 -10.70 -11.29 4.42
CA ILE A 183 -11.38 -10.95 3.16
C ILE A 183 -10.80 -9.66 2.63
N ARG A 184 -10.37 -9.66 1.38
CA ARG A 184 -9.86 -8.49 0.67
C ARG A 184 -10.88 -7.95 -0.29
N GLY A 185 -11.00 -6.65 -0.32
CA GLY A 185 -11.94 -5.96 -1.20
C GLY A 185 -11.55 -4.52 -1.46
N GLU A 186 -12.40 -3.88 -2.23
CA GLU A 186 -12.27 -2.47 -2.58
C GLU A 186 -13.47 -1.69 -2.06
N VAL A 187 -13.22 -0.59 -1.36
CA VAL A 187 -14.26 0.38 -1.00
C VAL A 187 -14.36 1.40 -2.11
N VAL A 188 -15.56 1.52 -2.68
CA VAL A 188 -15.87 2.38 -3.82
C VAL A 188 -17.06 3.29 -3.56
N PHE A 189 -17.12 4.40 -4.30
CA PHE A 189 -18.37 5.11 -4.58
C PHE A 189 -18.95 4.61 -5.89
N LEU A 190 -20.24 4.30 -5.92
CA LEU A 190 -20.95 4.11 -7.18
C LEU A 190 -21.08 5.46 -7.89
N LYS A 191 -20.98 5.50 -9.23
CA LYS A 191 -21.02 6.75 -10.03
C LYS A 191 -22.22 7.63 -9.68
N LYS A 192 -23.42 7.05 -9.63
CA LYS A 192 -24.67 7.77 -9.26
C LYS A 192 -24.65 8.33 -7.84
N ASP A 193 -24.05 7.59 -6.90
CA ASP A 193 -23.95 8.03 -5.52
C ASP A 193 -22.91 9.13 -5.35
N PHE A 194 -21.80 9.07 -6.09
CA PHE A 194 -20.78 10.10 -6.15
C PHE A 194 -21.34 11.42 -6.69
N GLU A 195 -22.09 11.38 -7.79
CA GLU A 195 -22.72 12.58 -8.38
C GLU A 195 -23.69 13.22 -7.38
N ARG A 196 -24.52 12.42 -6.72
CA ARG A 196 -25.47 12.88 -5.71
C ARG A 196 -24.74 13.50 -4.52
N PHE A 197 -23.68 12.85 -4.06
CA PHE A 197 -22.86 13.31 -2.95
C PHE A 197 -22.20 14.65 -3.27
N ASN A 198 -21.54 14.79 -4.42
CA ASN A 198 -20.93 16.05 -4.83
C ASN A 198 -21.94 17.19 -4.99
N LYS A 199 -23.15 16.92 -5.51
CA LYS A 199 -24.23 17.92 -5.55
C LYS A 199 -24.66 18.38 -4.15
N GLN A 200 -24.60 17.49 -3.13
CA GLN A 200 -24.89 17.87 -1.74
C GLN A 200 -23.75 18.72 -1.16
N GLN A 201 -22.49 18.34 -1.40
CA GLN A 201 -21.32 19.13 -1.00
C GLN A 201 -21.36 20.55 -1.57
N GLU A 202 -21.73 20.68 -2.85
CA GLU A 202 -21.89 21.97 -3.52
C GLU A 202 -22.93 22.84 -2.83
N LYS A 203 -24.10 22.30 -2.52
CA LYS A 203 -25.16 23.00 -1.78
C LYS A 203 -24.74 23.44 -0.39
N SER A 204 -23.87 22.69 0.26
CA SER A 204 -23.33 22.99 1.59
C SER A 204 -22.07 23.88 1.54
N SER A 205 -21.65 24.35 0.36
CA SER A 205 -20.42 25.09 0.13
C SER A 205 -19.17 24.36 0.63
N GLU A 206 -19.20 23.02 0.61
CA GLU A 206 -18.08 22.19 0.99
C GLU A 206 -17.21 21.84 -0.22
N LYS A 207 -16.01 21.33 0.03
CA LYS A 207 -15.05 20.99 -1.02
C LYS A 207 -15.54 19.79 -1.83
N LEU A 208 -15.66 19.94 -3.14
CA LEU A 208 -15.99 18.86 -4.07
C LEU A 208 -14.83 17.87 -4.20
N PHE A 209 -15.18 16.61 -4.37
CA PHE A 209 -14.20 15.56 -4.69
C PHE A 209 -14.03 15.45 -6.20
N ALA A 210 -12.77 15.26 -6.63
CA ALA A 210 -12.43 15.22 -8.05
C ALA A 210 -12.91 13.94 -8.76
N ASN A 211 -12.94 12.81 -8.07
CA ASN A 211 -13.40 11.53 -8.61
C ASN A 211 -13.90 10.59 -7.50
N PRO A 212 -14.59 9.49 -7.86
CA PRO A 212 -15.13 8.51 -6.92
C PRO A 212 -14.09 7.89 -5.99
N ARG A 213 -12.87 7.60 -6.48
CA ARG A 213 -11.77 7.05 -5.68
C ARG A 213 -11.33 8.01 -4.58
N ASN A 214 -11.13 9.30 -4.91
CA ASN A 214 -10.75 10.30 -3.93
C ASN A 214 -11.86 10.54 -2.90
N ALA A 215 -13.12 10.47 -3.33
CA ALA A 215 -14.27 10.54 -2.44
C ALA A 215 -14.31 9.32 -1.50
N ALA A 216 -14.07 8.11 -1.99
CA ALA A 216 -14.00 6.91 -1.18
C ALA A 216 -12.86 7.00 -0.15
N ALA A 217 -11.65 7.38 -0.57
CA ALA A 217 -10.50 7.52 0.31
C ALA A 217 -10.73 8.58 1.41
N GLY A 218 -11.23 9.76 1.03
CA GLY A 218 -11.53 10.84 1.97
C GLY A 218 -12.72 10.54 2.88
N SER A 219 -13.61 9.63 2.48
CA SER A 219 -14.78 9.21 3.27
C SER A 219 -14.44 8.09 4.25
N LEU A 220 -13.61 7.15 3.84
CA LEU A 220 -13.24 6.00 4.65
C LEU A 220 -12.25 6.37 5.78
N ARG A 221 -11.35 7.31 5.54
CA ARG A 221 -10.33 7.76 6.49
C ARG A 221 -10.79 8.99 7.27
N GLN A 222 -11.89 8.85 8.00
CA GLN A 222 -12.41 9.86 8.93
C GLN A 222 -12.15 9.41 10.37
N LEU A 223 -11.60 10.29 11.19
CA LEU A 223 -11.37 10.02 12.62
C LEU A 223 -12.70 9.87 13.39
N ASP A 224 -13.77 10.42 12.86
CA ASP A 224 -15.13 10.23 13.32
C ASP A 224 -15.87 9.31 12.36
N ALA A 225 -16.12 8.07 12.78
CA ALA A 225 -16.80 7.05 11.98
C ALA A 225 -18.24 7.44 11.58
N SER A 226 -18.89 8.36 12.34
CA SER A 226 -20.23 8.85 11.99
C SER A 226 -20.25 9.58 10.64
N ILE A 227 -19.14 10.22 10.27
CA ILE A 227 -18.98 10.86 8.97
C ILE A 227 -18.94 9.79 7.86
N THR A 228 -18.21 8.70 8.08
CA THR A 228 -18.14 7.56 7.16
C THR A 228 -19.55 6.93 6.97
N MET A 229 -20.26 6.73 8.07
CA MET A 229 -21.63 6.17 8.07
C MET A 229 -22.61 7.02 7.23
N SER A 230 -22.43 8.34 7.21
CA SER A 230 -23.31 9.26 6.44
C SER A 230 -23.06 9.21 4.94
N ARG A 231 -22.01 8.50 4.47
CA ARG A 231 -21.56 8.49 3.09
C ARG A 231 -21.89 7.15 2.40
N PRO A 232 -22.38 7.16 1.15
CA PRO A 232 -22.83 5.94 0.46
C PRO A 232 -21.66 5.12 -0.10
N LEU A 233 -20.80 4.63 0.78
CA LEU A 233 -19.70 3.74 0.43
C LEU A 233 -20.20 2.30 0.20
N THR A 234 -19.55 1.60 -0.71
CA THR A 234 -19.82 0.19 -0.99
C THR A 234 -18.52 -0.59 -0.90
N PHE A 235 -18.48 -1.66 -0.11
CA PHE A 235 -17.41 -2.63 -0.12
C PHE A 235 -17.72 -3.74 -1.12
N ILE A 236 -16.76 -4.09 -1.96
CA ILE A 236 -16.86 -5.16 -2.96
C ILE A 236 -15.70 -6.13 -2.71
N ALA A 237 -16.02 -7.38 -2.35
CA ALA A 237 -15.05 -8.42 -2.10
C ALA A 237 -14.43 -8.92 -3.42
N HIS A 238 -13.11 -9.13 -3.44
CA HIS A 238 -12.38 -9.59 -4.62
C HIS A 238 -11.27 -10.60 -4.33
N GLY A 239 -11.04 -10.99 -3.08
CA GLY A 239 -9.98 -11.94 -2.77
C GLY A 239 -9.89 -12.30 -1.30
N VAL A 240 -9.00 -13.25 -1.02
CA VAL A 240 -8.70 -13.76 0.31
C VAL A 240 -7.23 -13.46 0.65
N GLY A 241 -6.99 -13.16 1.92
CA GLY A 241 -5.65 -13.09 2.51
C GLY A 241 -5.33 -14.32 3.34
N GLU A 242 -5.29 -14.18 4.66
CA GLU A 242 -5.10 -15.32 5.57
C GLU A 242 -6.39 -16.14 5.66
N MET A 243 -6.24 -17.47 5.64
CA MET A 243 -7.31 -18.43 5.88
C MET A 243 -6.77 -19.56 6.71
N THR A 244 -7.21 -19.66 8.00
CA THR A 244 -6.79 -20.68 8.94
C THR A 244 -7.96 -21.19 9.77
N GLY A 245 -7.95 -22.46 10.17
CA GLY A 245 -9.06 -23.06 10.94
C GLY A 245 -10.38 -23.17 10.15
N ILE A 246 -10.31 -23.20 8.83
CA ILE A 246 -11.41 -23.44 7.91
C ILE A 246 -11.06 -24.69 7.10
N LEU A 247 -12.04 -25.55 6.78
CA LEU A 247 -11.76 -26.76 6.01
C LEU A 247 -11.13 -26.38 4.65
N ASP A 248 -9.90 -26.82 4.43
CA ASP A 248 -9.08 -26.50 3.25
C ASP A 248 -9.73 -26.89 1.90
N ASP A 249 -10.60 -27.91 1.91
CA ASP A 249 -11.28 -28.40 0.70
C ASP A 249 -12.45 -27.53 0.23
N THR A 250 -12.86 -26.52 1.01
CA THR A 250 -14.04 -25.71 0.71
C THR A 250 -13.79 -24.72 -0.41
N PHE A 251 -12.56 -24.18 -0.53
CA PHE A 251 -12.21 -23.15 -1.50
C PHE A 251 -11.02 -23.58 -2.36
N LYS A 252 -11.26 -24.48 -3.30
CA LYS A 252 -10.22 -24.92 -4.26
C LYS A 252 -9.91 -23.89 -5.33
N THR A 253 -10.88 -23.03 -5.64
CA THR A 253 -10.78 -22.03 -6.71
C THR A 253 -11.22 -20.66 -6.26
N HIS A 254 -10.73 -19.64 -6.94
CA HIS A 254 -11.10 -18.26 -6.69
C HIS A 254 -12.61 -18.01 -6.90
N SER A 255 -13.20 -18.63 -7.91
CA SER A 255 -14.63 -18.52 -8.18
C SER A 255 -15.49 -19.09 -7.07
N LEU A 256 -15.12 -20.24 -6.48
CA LEU A 256 -15.82 -20.82 -5.33
C LEU A 256 -15.75 -19.92 -4.10
N PHE A 257 -14.59 -19.31 -3.87
CA PHE A 257 -14.45 -18.32 -2.80
C PHE A 257 -15.36 -17.12 -2.99
N LEU A 258 -15.45 -16.56 -4.19
CA LEU A 258 -16.34 -15.43 -4.47
C LEU A 258 -17.82 -15.80 -4.33
N GLU A 259 -18.21 -17.00 -4.72
CA GLU A 259 -19.58 -17.51 -4.51
C GLU A 259 -19.92 -17.63 -3.02
N PHE A 260 -18.96 -18.10 -2.23
CA PHE A 260 -19.12 -18.10 -0.78
C PHE A 260 -19.27 -16.67 -0.22
N MET A 261 -18.45 -15.70 -0.65
CA MET A 261 -18.57 -14.31 -0.21
C MET A 261 -19.95 -13.74 -0.50
N GLU A 262 -20.50 -14.01 -1.71
CA GLU A 262 -21.85 -13.60 -2.07
C GLU A 262 -22.91 -14.27 -1.17
N SER A 263 -22.72 -15.54 -0.83
CA SER A 263 -23.65 -16.30 0.01
C SER A 263 -23.74 -15.77 1.45
N VAL A 264 -22.63 -15.24 1.98
CA VAL A 264 -22.57 -14.64 3.33
C VAL A 264 -22.87 -13.14 3.35
N GLY A 265 -23.28 -12.57 2.19
CA GLY A 265 -23.84 -11.22 2.11
C GLY A 265 -22.90 -10.13 1.57
N PHE A 266 -21.70 -10.47 1.10
CA PHE A 266 -20.86 -9.50 0.42
C PHE A 266 -21.29 -9.24 -1.01
N LYS A 267 -21.09 -8.00 -1.46
CA LYS A 267 -21.13 -7.71 -2.90
C LYS A 267 -19.84 -8.22 -3.54
N ILE A 268 -19.99 -8.88 -4.68
CA ILE A 268 -18.86 -9.33 -5.52
C ILE A 268 -18.90 -8.61 -6.87
N ILE A 269 -17.78 -8.67 -7.59
CA ILE A 269 -17.61 -8.04 -8.89
C ILE A 269 -18.39 -8.78 -9.97
N ARG A 270 -19.13 -8.03 -10.80
CA ARG A 270 -19.81 -8.53 -12.02
C ARG A 270 -19.73 -7.46 -13.13
N PRO A 271 -19.60 -7.84 -14.44
CA PRO A 271 -19.41 -9.21 -14.94
C PRO A 271 -18.02 -9.79 -14.60
N ARG A 272 -17.88 -11.11 -14.67
CA ARG A 272 -16.61 -11.83 -14.47
C ARG A 272 -16.54 -13.09 -15.32
N VAL A 273 -15.32 -13.56 -15.61
CA VAL A 273 -15.05 -14.88 -16.21
C VAL A 273 -14.69 -15.85 -15.11
N LYS A 274 -15.17 -17.08 -15.22
CA LYS A 274 -14.79 -18.24 -14.42
C LYS A 274 -14.20 -19.29 -15.34
N ASP A 275 -13.20 -20.04 -14.85
CA ASP A 275 -12.61 -21.20 -15.50
C ASP A 275 -12.26 -20.97 -17.00
N GLY A 276 -11.87 -19.71 -17.32
CA GLY A 276 -11.64 -19.25 -18.69
C GLY A 276 -10.26 -19.67 -19.22
N GLN A 277 -10.20 -19.85 -20.53
CA GLN A 277 -8.94 -20.01 -21.27
C GLN A 277 -8.40 -18.63 -21.73
N PRO A 278 -7.14 -18.51 -22.18
CA PRO A 278 -6.57 -17.24 -22.60
C PRO A 278 -7.41 -16.42 -23.59
N ASN A 279 -8.10 -17.07 -24.52
CA ASN A 279 -8.97 -16.37 -25.47
C ASN A 279 -10.24 -15.80 -24.79
N ASP A 280 -10.85 -16.55 -23.88
CA ASP A 280 -12.04 -16.08 -23.14
C ASP A 280 -11.69 -14.83 -22.33
N ILE A 281 -10.46 -14.77 -21.79
CA ILE A 281 -9.96 -13.60 -21.07
C ILE A 281 -9.81 -12.38 -21.98
N LYS A 282 -9.28 -12.57 -23.20
CA LYS A 282 -9.14 -11.50 -24.20
C LYS A 282 -10.51 -10.98 -24.67
N ASP A 283 -11.46 -11.88 -24.89
CA ASP A 283 -12.82 -11.53 -25.28
C ASP A 283 -13.53 -10.75 -24.16
N TYR A 284 -13.34 -11.17 -22.92
CA TYR A 284 -13.85 -10.43 -21.76
C TYR A 284 -13.24 -9.02 -21.66
N ILE A 285 -11.92 -8.87 -21.87
CA ILE A 285 -11.28 -7.55 -21.87
C ILE A 285 -11.90 -6.64 -22.93
N ASN A 286 -12.12 -7.17 -24.16
CA ASN A 286 -12.80 -6.43 -25.23
C ASN A 286 -14.24 -6.06 -24.86
N GLN A 287 -14.97 -6.96 -24.22
CA GLN A 287 -16.31 -6.69 -23.72
C GLN A 287 -16.29 -5.55 -22.69
N ILE A 288 -15.37 -5.59 -21.73
CA ILE A 288 -15.26 -4.54 -20.68
C ILE A 288 -14.89 -3.20 -21.30
N LEU A 289 -14.03 -3.14 -22.31
CA LEU A 289 -13.73 -1.92 -23.04
C LEU A 289 -15.00 -1.28 -23.62
N ASN A 290 -15.87 -2.08 -24.20
CA ASN A 290 -17.10 -1.58 -24.83
C ASN A 290 -18.15 -1.10 -23.82
N ILE A 291 -18.20 -1.67 -22.62
CA ILE A 291 -19.21 -1.33 -21.61
C ILE A 291 -18.67 -0.44 -20.48
N ARG A 292 -17.40 -0.01 -20.53
CA ARG A 292 -16.71 0.72 -19.45
C ARG A 292 -17.52 1.91 -18.91
N GLU A 293 -18.06 2.73 -19.80
CA GLU A 293 -18.82 3.92 -19.42
C GLU A 293 -20.14 3.61 -18.71
N SER A 294 -20.78 2.49 -19.11
CA SER A 294 -22.06 2.05 -18.55
C SER A 294 -21.94 1.35 -17.18
N LEU A 295 -20.72 0.97 -16.77
CA LEU A 295 -20.49 0.35 -15.49
C LEU A 295 -20.86 1.29 -14.33
N PRO A 296 -21.46 0.78 -13.26
CA PRO A 296 -21.86 1.59 -12.12
C PRO A 296 -20.67 2.09 -11.26
N VAL A 297 -19.47 1.63 -11.54
CA VAL A 297 -18.23 1.94 -10.83
C VAL A 297 -17.15 2.40 -11.79
N GLU A 298 -16.18 3.18 -11.30
CA GLU A 298 -14.96 3.46 -12.06
C GLU A 298 -14.02 2.27 -12.01
N ILE A 299 -13.36 2.02 -13.15
CA ILE A 299 -12.41 0.93 -13.34
C ILE A 299 -11.15 1.42 -14.04
N ASP A 300 -10.00 0.85 -13.69
CA ASP A 300 -8.70 1.16 -14.28
C ASP A 300 -8.09 -0.01 -15.07
N GLY A 301 -8.81 -1.14 -15.14
CA GLY A 301 -8.32 -2.35 -15.81
C GLY A 301 -9.20 -3.58 -15.65
N VAL A 302 -8.61 -4.71 -15.95
CA VAL A 302 -9.10 -6.06 -15.69
C VAL A 302 -8.04 -6.81 -14.90
N VAL A 303 -8.41 -7.49 -13.82
CA VAL A 303 -7.53 -8.37 -13.07
C VAL A 303 -7.72 -9.78 -13.58
N VAL A 304 -6.64 -10.40 -14.02
CA VAL A 304 -6.59 -11.81 -14.44
C VAL A 304 -5.87 -12.61 -13.38
N LYS A 305 -6.46 -13.69 -12.89
CA LYS A 305 -5.91 -14.56 -11.84
C LYS A 305 -6.01 -16.02 -12.28
N ILE A 306 -5.12 -16.83 -11.78
CA ILE A 306 -5.27 -18.30 -11.87
C ILE A 306 -6.41 -18.73 -10.95
N GLU A 307 -7.30 -19.60 -11.42
CA GLU A 307 -8.44 -20.10 -10.64
C GLU A 307 -7.98 -20.96 -9.45
N ASN A 308 -7.09 -21.87 -9.67
CA ASN A 308 -6.69 -22.87 -8.68
C ASN A 308 -5.76 -22.31 -7.61
N TYR A 309 -6.16 -22.31 -6.32
CA TYR A 309 -5.38 -21.78 -5.21
C TYR A 309 -4.10 -22.57 -4.91
N ASP A 310 -4.09 -23.90 -5.12
CA ASP A 310 -2.87 -24.68 -4.96
C ASP A 310 -1.80 -24.27 -5.97
N LEU A 311 -2.22 -23.96 -7.20
CA LEU A 311 -1.31 -23.45 -8.23
C LEU A 311 -0.86 -22.02 -7.91
N GLN A 312 -1.75 -21.16 -7.40
CA GLN A 312 -1.37 -19.82 -6.91
C GLN A 312 -0.31 -19.92 -5.82
N ASN A 313 -0.49 -20.80 -4.83
CA ASN A 313 0.45 -21.03 -3.75
C ASN A 313 1.82 -21.55 -4.25
N LYS A 314 1.82 -22.42 -5.25
CA LYS A 314 3.05 -22.96 -5.86
C LYS A 314 3.83 -21.89 -6.65
N LEU A 315 3.15 -21.02 -7.38
CA LEU A 315 3.74 -19.89 -8.11
C LEU A 315 4.29 -18.84 -7.15
N GLY A 316 3.56 -18.59 -6.06
CA GLY A 316 3.94 -17.63 -5.04
C GLY A 316 3.97 -16.20 -5.56
N SER A 317 4.77 -15.37 -4.90
CA SER A 317 4.90 -13.95 -5.20
C SER A 317 6.36 -13.51 -5.28
N THR A 318 6.57 -12.36 -5.89
CA THR A 318 7.78 -11.56 -5.73
C THR A 318 7.63 -10.68 -4.48
N VAL A 319 8.63 -9.88 -4.15
CA VAL A 319 8.53 -8.87 -3.08
C VAL A 319 7.40 -7.85 -3.38
N ARG A 320 7.06 -7.65 -4.64
CA ARG A 320 6.16 -6.59 -5.10
C ARG A 320 4.80 -7.08 -5.56
N ALA A 321 4.74 -8.22 -6.23
CA ALA A 321 3.54 -8.69 -6.91
C ALA A 321 3.40 -10.22 -6.88
N PRO A 322 2.17 -10.77 -6.87
CA PRO A 322 1.93 -12.20 -7.06
C PRO A 322 2.30 -12.62 -8.48
N ARG A 323 2.80 -13.86 -8.65
CA ARG A 323 3.10 -14.44 -9.97
C ARG A 323 1.89 -15.10 -10.62
N PHE A 324 0.81 -15.24 -9.87
CA PHE A 324 -0.43 -15.90 -10.29
C PHE A 324 -1.51 -14.93 -10.75
N ALA A 325 -1.24 -13.62 -10.69
CA ALA A 325 -2.20 -12.58 -11.08
C ALA A 325 -1.50 -11.43 -11.81
N ILE A 326 -2.23 -10.81 -12.74
CA ILE A 326 -1.77 -9.64 -13.50
C ILE A 326 -2.94 -8.68 -13.70
N ALA A 327 -2.66 -7.38 -13.75
CA ALA A 327 -3.63 -6.34 -14.08
C ALA A 327 -3.45 -5.92 -15.55
N TYR A 328 -4.41 -6.24 -16.39
CA TYR A 328 -4.48 -5.66 -17.74
C TYR A 328 -5.04 -4.24 -17.63
N LYS A 329 -4.22 -3.26 -17.97
CA LYS A 329 -4.60 -1.85 -17.92
C LYS A 329 -5.35 -1.43 -19.16
N LEU A 330 -6.55 -0.89 -18.96
CA LEU A 330 -7.30 -0.31 -20.07
C LEU A 330 -6.58 0.94 -20.59
N PRO A 331 -6.78 1.31 -21.86
CA PRO A 331 -6.26 2.56 -22.40
C PRO A 331 -6.66 3.72 -21.48
N SER A 332 -5.65 4.49 -21.07
CA SER A 332 -5.90 5.70 -20.27
C SER A 332 -6.69 6.71 -21.08
N GLU A 333 -7.58 7.43 -20.41
CA GLU A 333 -8.25 8.56 -21.03
C GLU A 333 -7.23 9.58 -21.50
N THR A 334 -7.43 10.09 -22.71
CA THR A 334 -6.58 11.14 -23.29
C THR A 334 -7.38 12.42 -23.50
N ALA A 335 -6.70 13.55 -23.48
CA ALA A 335 -7.28 14.82 -23.87
C ALA A 335 -6.29 15.61 -24.71
N ILE A 336 -6.82 16.50 -25.55
CA ILE A 336 -6.02 17.38 -26.40
C ILE A 336 -5.98 18.75 -25.74
N THR A 337 -4.76 19.30 -25.60
CA THR A 337 -4.54 20.62 -25.02
C THR A 337 -3.32 21.31 -25.63
N GLU A 338 -3.10 22.59 -25.29
CA GLU A 338 -2.00 23.42 -25.80
C GLU A 338 -0.88 23.55 -24.77
N VAL A 339 0.38 23.45 -25.21
CA VAL A 339 1.58 23.70 -24.41
C VAL A 339 1.84 25.19 -24.29
N ILE A 340 1.63 25.75 -23.11
CA ILE A 340 1.85 27.18 -22.84
C ILE A 340 3.27 27.51 -22.36
N GLY A 341 4.05 26.50 -22.00
CA GLY A 341 5.44 26.62 -21.53
C GLY A 341 6.06 25.28 -21.22
N ILE A 342 7.38 25.26 -21.05
CA ILE A 342 8.14 24.09 -20.59
C ILE A 342 9.02 24.53 -19.44
N ASP A 343 8.79 23.97 -18.26
CA ASP A 343 9.57 24.22 -17.05
C ASP A 343 10.53 23.05 -16.80
N ILE A 344 11.61 23.31 -16.07
CA ILE A 344 12.58 22.29 -15.66
C ILE A 344 12.46 22.08 -14.16
N GLN A 345 12.07 20.86 -13.76
CA GLN A 345 12.13 20.43 -12.38
C GLN A 345 13.49 19.80 -12.07
N VAL A 346 14.05 20.13 -10.90
CA VAL A 346 15.33 19.60 -10.45
C VAL A 346 15.07 18.60 -9.32
N GLY A 347 15.36 17.34 -9.58
CA GLY A 347 15.18 16.26 -8.63
C GLY A 347 16.32 16.19 -7.58
N ARG A 348 16.14 15.34 -6.58
CA ARG A 348 17.04 15.11 -5.44
C ARG A 348 18.49 14.85 -5.83
N PHE A 349 18.72 14.14 -6.92
CA PHE A 349 20.05 13.84 -7.46
C PHE A 349 20.46 14.76 -8.63
N GLY A 350 19.89 15.95 -8.66
CA GLY A 350 20.16 16.94 -9.70
C GLY A 350 19.52 16.66 -11.06
N THR A 351 18.74 15.58 -11.23
CA THR A 351 18.08 15.24 -12.48
C THR A 351 17.18 16.39 -12.95
N LEU A 352 17.38 16.86 -14.16
CA LEU A 352 16.55 17.87 -14.80
C LEU A 352 15.46 17.18 -15.59
N THR A 353 14.22 17.35 -15.15
CA THR A 353 13.04 16.78 -15.79
C THR A 353 12.23 17.89 -16.47
N PRO A 354 12.08 17.86 -17.80
CA PRO A 354 11.22 18.82 -18.49
C PRO A 354 9.75 18.50 -18.23
N VAL A 355 8.96 19.53 -17.93
CA VAL A 355 7.53 19.45 -17.62
C VAL A 355 6.81 20.49 -18.48
N ALA A 356 5.89 20.05 -19.32
CA ALA A 356 5.02 20.92 -20.08
C ALA A 356 4.00 21.58 -19.17
N ARG A 357 3.92 22.91 -19.18
CA ARG A 357 2.77 23.67 -18.69
C ARG A 357 1.70 23.68 -19.77
N LEU A 358 0.51 23.34 -19.40
CA LEU A 358 -0.60 23.12 -20.31
C LEU A 358 -1.74 24.10 -20.05
N LYS A 359 -2.46 24.44 -21.08
CA LYS A 359 -3.80 24.99 -20.92
C LYS A 359 -4.61 23.93 -20.19
N THR A 360 -5.21 24.29 -19.05
CA THR A 360 -5.87 23.33 -18.18
C THR A 360 -6.92 22.51 -18.93
N VAL A 361 -6.86 21.20 -18.78
CA VAL A 361 -7.80 20.24 -19.38
C VAL A 361 -8.19 19.20 -18.34
N SER A 362 -9.42 18.69 -18.41
CA SER A 362 -9.90 17.65 -17.52
C SER A 362 -9.68 16.28 -18.13
N ILE A 363 -9.10 15.34 -17.35
CA ILE A 363 -8.94 13.92 -17.71
C ILE A 363 -9.34 13.07 -16.49
N GLY A 364 -10.34 12.22 -16.63
CA GLY A 364 -10.84 11.38 -15.54
C GLY A 364 -11.28 12.21 -14.32
N GLY A 365 -11.99 13.32 -14.56
CA GLY A 365 -12.45 14.24 -13.51
C GLY A 365 -11.37 15.08 -12.84
N VAL A 366 -10.07 14.99 -13.25
CA VAL A 366 -8.97 15.74 -12.66
C VAL A 366 -8.48 16.80 -13.64
N ASN A 367 -8.36 18.05 -13.17
CA ASN A 367 -7.82 19.15 -13.94
C ASN A 367 -6.29 19.05 -14.02
N ILE A 368 -5.77 18.98 -15.25
CA ILE A 368 -4.35 18.84 -15.55
C ILE A 368 -3.86 20.15 -16.17
N SER A 369 -2.87 20.76 -15.51
CA SER A 369 -2.17 21.95 -15.99
C SER A 369 -0.67 21.69 -16.25
N ASN A 370 -0.16 20.52 -15.87
CA ASN A 370 1.24 20.15 -16.07
C ASN A 370 1.33 18.66 -16.44
N ALA A 371 2.22 18.34 -17.40
CA ALA A 371 2.48 16.96 -17.81
C ALA A 371 3.99 16.75 -18.01
N THR A 372 4.49 15.59 -17.60
CA THR A 372 5.91 15.27 -17.77
C THR A 372 6.28 15.03 -19.22
N LEU A 373 7.47 15.47 -19.59
CA LEU A 373 8.14 15.14 -20.85
C LEU A 373 9.27 14.12 -20.64
N HIS A 374 9.33 13.52 -19.42
CA HIS A 374 10.26 12.49 -18.95
C HIS A 374 11.72 12.94 -18.92
N ASN A 375 12.38 13.08 -20.05
CA ASN A 375 13.79 13.44 -20.19
C ASN A 375 14.08 14.13 -21.54
N GLU A 376 15.33 14.52 -21.75
CA GLU A 376 15.78 15.20 -22.96
C GLU A 376 15.54 14.38 -24.23
N ASP A 377 15.73 13.06 -24.18
CA ASP A 377 15.58 12.18 -25.35
C ASP A 377 14.11 12.05 -25.76
N GLU A 378 13.23 11.84 -24.76
CA GLU A 378 11.77 11.77 -25.01
C GLU A 378 11.21 13.10 -25.47
N LEU A 379 11.68 14.21 -24.90
CA LEU A 379 11.31 15.54 -25.37
C LEU A 379 11.66 15.74 -26.86
N ARG A 380 12.89 15.38 -27.25
CA ARG A 380 13.34 15.47 -28.64
C ARG A 380 12.58 14.53 -29.55
N LYS A 381 12.37 13.29 -29.13
CA LYS A 381 11.65 12.26 -29.88
C LYS A 381 10.19 12.69 -30.16
N LYS A 382 9.52 13.27 -29.15
CA LYS A 382 8.14 13.78 -29.28
C LYS A 382 8.08 15.11 -30.06
N GLY A 383 9.19 15.81 -30.20
CA GLY A 383 9.29 17.07 -30.93
C GLY A 383 8.43 18.18 -30.38
N VAL A 384 8.10 18.16 -29.08
CA VAL A 384 7.18 19.10 -28.44
C VAL A 384 7.79 20.49 -28.34
N LYS A 385 7.03 21.49 -28.76
CA LYS A 385 7.37 22.92 -28.70
C LYS A 385 6.31 23.70 -27.92
N ILE A 386 6.67 24.89 -27.46
CA ILE A 386 5.71 25.83 -26.86
C ILE A 386 4.76 26.28 -27.95
N GLY A 387 3.45 26.26 -27.68
CA GLY A 387 2.39 26.56 -28.65
C GLY A 387 1.85 25.34 -29.40
N ASP A 388 2.48 24.15 -29.23
CA ASP A 388 1.97 22.93 -29.86
C ASP A 388 0.69 22.42 -29.18
N THR A 389 -0.18 21.87 -30.02
CA THR A 389 -1.30 21.07 -29.53
C THR A 389 -0.78 19.63 -29.26
N VAL A 390 -1.02 19.13 -28.06
CA VAL A 390 -0.53 17.85 -27.61
C VAL A 390 -1.67 17.00 -27.09
N GLU A 391 -1.53 15.69 -27.28
CA GLU A 391 -2.33 14.69 -26.60
C GLU A 391 -1.67 14.35 -25.28
N VAL A 392 -2.44 14.44 -24.18
CA VAL A 392 -1.99 14.14 -22.83
C VAL A 392 -2.82 13.01 -22.24
N ARG A 393 -2.20 12.20 -21.39
CA ARG A 393 -2.86 11.14 -20.61
C ARG A 393 -2.37 11.13 -19.17
N ARG A 394 -3.07 10.43 -18.32
CA ARG A 394 -2.61 10.13 -16.96
C ARG A 394 -2.01 8.72 -16.94
N ALA A 395 -0.68 8.62 -16.94
CA ALA A 395 0.00 7.32 -16.86
C ALA A 395 -0.35 6.62 -15.54
N GLY A 396 -0.92 5.41 -15.63
CA GLY A 396 -1.38 4.64 -14.48
C GLY A 396 -2.42 5.37 -13.62
N ASP A 397 -3.19 6.28 -14.22
CA ASP A 397 -4.17 7.17 -13.58
C ASP A 397 -3.59 8.10 -12.49
N VAL A 398 -2.26 8.28 -12.45
CA VAL A 398 -1.56 9.07 -11.43
C VAL A 398 -0.78 10.24 -12.00
N ILE A 399 0.14 10.00 -12.95
CA ILE A 399 1.09 11.02 -13.44
C ILE A 399 0.69 11.48 -14.84
N PRO A 400 0.35 12.78 -15.03
CA PRO A 400 0.10 13.31 -16.36
C PRO A 400 1.37 13.32 -17.22
N GLU A 401 1.28 12.82 -18.46
CA GLU A 401 2.36 12.83 -19.42
C GLU A 401 1.88 13.26 -20.82
N VAL A 402 2.77 13.89 -21.57
CA VAL A 402 2.52 14.18 -22.99
C VAL A 402 2.77 12.90 -23.79
N VAL A 403 1.74 12.45 -24.52
CA VAL A 403 1.83 11.25 -25.37
C VAL A 403 2.54 11.58 -26.69
N ARG A 404 1.98 12.56 -27.42
CA ARG A 404 2.48 13.00 -28.74
C ARG A 404 2.00 14.41 -29.06
N THR A 405 2.61 15.03 -30.05
CA THR A 405 2.09 16.23 -30.71
C THR A 405 0.96 15.85 -31.68
N VAL A 406 -0.10 16.64 -31.65
CA VAL A 406 -1.21 16.52 -32.62
C VAL A 406 -0.97 17.54 -33.73
N ASN A 407 -0.56 17.08 -34.90
CA ASN A 407 -0.37 17.95 -36.07
C ASN A 407 -1.75 18.43 -36.56
N THR A 408 -2.19 19.58 -36.12
CA THR A 408 -3.26 20.31 -36.80
C THR A 408 -2.62 21.07 -37.97
N SER A 409 -2.93 20.59 -39.17
CA SER A 409 -2.35 21.02 -40.47
C SER A 409 -2.55 22.52 -40.85
N ASN A 410 -2.83 23.42 -39.93
CA ASN A 410 -3.20 24.79 -40.26
C ASN A 410 -2.70 25.86 -39.28
N LYS A 411 -1.43 25.86 -38.87
CA LYS A 411 -0.80 27.09 -38.41
C LYS A 411 0.65 27.18 -38.89
N LYS A 412 0.88 27.85 -39.99
CA LYS A 412 2.16 28.50 -40.32
C LYS A 412 2.44 29.54 -39.22
N SER A 413 2.87 29.16 -38.03
CA SER A 413 3.48 30.09 -37.08
C SER A 413 5.00 30.04 -37.28
N ASN A 414 5.53 31.08 -37.92
CA ASN A 414 6.94 31.36 -38.03
C ASN A 414 7.58 31.39 -36.62
N LYS A 415 8.70 30.65 -36.46
CA LYS A 415 9.62 30.66 -35.31
C LYS A 415 9.13 30.00 -34.01
N THR A 416 8.70 28.77 -34.05
CA THR A 416 8.71 27.92 -32.83
C THR A 416 10.11 27.35 -32.62
N LEU A 417 10.85 27.91 -31.66
CA LEU A 417 12.16 27.42 -31.28
C LEU A 417 11.98 26.06 -30.57
N PHE A 418 12.82 25.10 -30.94
CA PHE A 418 12.92 23.84 -30.17
C PHE A 418 13.40 24.17 -28.78
N PHE A 419 12.74 23.56 -27.76
CA PHE A 419 13.19 23.70 -26.40
C PHE A 419 14.50 22.91 -26.20
N GLU A 420 15.54 23.61 -25.77
CA GLU A 420 16.81 22.98 -25.41
C GLU A 420 16.96 22.89 -23.91
N MET A 421 17.47 21.75 -23.45
CA MET A 421 17.76 21.57 -22.03
C MET A 421 18.85 22.56 -21.58
N PRO A 422 18.64 23.25 -20.45
CA PRO A 422 19.57 24.29 -20.02
C PRO A 422 20.96 23.74 -19.67
N LYS A 423 22.00 24.45 -20.13
CA LYS A 423 23.40 24.16 -19.79
C LYS A 423 23.72 24.50 -18.33
N PHE A 424 22.92 25.36 -17.73
CA PHE A 424 23.02 25.77 -16.33
C PHE A 424 21.74 25.43 -15.58
N CYS A 425 21.89 25.06 -14.32
CA CYS A 425 20.75 24.68 -13.47
C CYS A 425 19.83 25.89 -13.21
N PRO A 426 18.54 25.81 -13.45
CA PRO A 426 17.62 26.93 -13.23
C PRO A 426 17.47 27.32 -11.75
N SER A 427 17.84 26.43 -10.83
CA SER A 427 17.74 26.68 -9.39
C SER A 427 18.99 27.32 -8.78
N CYS A 428 20.18 26.92 -9.22
CA CYS A 428 21.43 27.38 -8.60
C CYS A 428 22.45 27.99 -9.55
N GLY A 429 22.15 28.10 -10.85
CA GLY A 429 23.09 28.62 -11.86
C GLY A 429 24.31 27.73 -12.13
N GLY A 430 24.45 26.60 -11.43
CA GLY A 430 25.58 25.70 -11.61
C GLY A 430 25.49 24.90 -12.92
N LYS A 431 26.63 24.36 -13.37
CA LYS A 431 26.72 23.59 -14.61
C LYS A 431 25.84 22.33 -14.58
N THR A 432 25.26 21.99 -15.73
CA THR A 432 24.54 20.74 -15.90
C THR A 432 25.30 19.83 -16.85
N GLU A 433 25.34 18.54 -16.52
CA GLU A 433 26.06 17.53 -17.29
C GLU A 433 25.14 16.35 -17.61
N ARG A 434 25.38 15.72 -18.74
CA ARG A 434 24.80 14.43 -19.08
C ARG A 434 25.93 13.41 -19.16
N LEU A 435 25.89 12.42 -18.28
CA LEU A 435 26.86 11.34 -18.30
C LEU A 435 26.63 10.44 -19.50
N GLU A 436 27.70 9.90 -20.07
CA GLU A 436 27.59 8.86 -21.10
C GLU A 436 26.76 7.69 -20.59
N ARG A 437 25.82 7.24 -21.41
CA ARG A 437 24.86 6.16 -21.10
C ARG A 437 23.72 6.52 -20.14
N GLU A 438 23.59 7.78 -19.70
CA GLU A 438 22.42 8.23 -18.96
C GLU A 438 21.49 9.08 -19.83
N ALA A 439 20.17 8.82 -19.78
CA ALA A 439 19.16 9.62 -20.47
C ALA A 439 18.93 10.97 -19.79
N ALA A 440 19.36 11.12 -18.53
CA ALA A 440 19.08 12.29 -17.71
C ALA A 440 20.27 13.26 -17.66
N ARG A 441 19.99 14.55 -17.95
CA ARG A 441 20.90 15.67 -17.64
C ARG A 441 20.79 16.03 -16.16
N ARG A 442 21.90 16.41 -15.51
CA ARG A 442 21.96 16.65 -14.07
C ARG A 442 22.70 17.92 -13.70
N CYS A 443 22.20 18.61 -12.68
CA CYS A 443 22.96 19.62 -11.95
C CYS A 443 23.98 18.93 -11.05
N ILE A 444 25.27 19.29 -11.21
CA ILE A 444 26.39 18.67 -10.47
C ILE A 444 26.70 19.32 -9.12
N ASN A 445 26.01 20.40 -8.75
CA ASN A 445 26.26 21.16 -7.53
C ASN A 445 25.88 20.48 -6.22
N GLY A 446 25.23 19.30 -6.26
CA GLY A 446 24.87 18.53 -5.08
C GLY A 446 24.06 19.36 -4.07
N LYS A 447 24.41 19.26 -2.79
CA LYS A 447 23.75 19.97 -1.67
C LYS A 447 23.83 21.50 -1.75
N LYS A 448 24.72 22.05 -2.57
CA LYS A 448 24.81 23.51 -2.81
C LYS A 448 23.69 24.01 -3.72
N CYS A 449 22.96 23.11 -4.39
CA CYS A 449 21.80 23.47 -5.17
C CYS A 449 20.54 23.48 -4.27
N PRO A 450 19.84 24.63 -4.13
CA PRO A 450 18.67 24.72 -3.25
C PRO A 450 17.60 23.68 -3.57
N ALA A 451 17.29 23.44 -4.85
CA ALA A 451 16.31 22.44 -5.23
C ALA A 451 16.70 21.01 -4.85
N GLN A 452 18.00 20.66 -4.96
CA GLN A 452 18.49 19.35 -4.51
C GLN A 452 18.42 19.22 -3.00
N LEU A 453 18.76 20.28 -2.27
CA LEU A 453 18.68 20.31 -0.81
C LEU A 453 17.24 20.16 -0.34
N ASP A 454 16.29 20.95 -0.88
CA ASP A 454 14.86 20.83 -0.58
C ASP A 454 14.36 19.38 -0.75
N GLN A 455 14.68 18.76 -1.91
CA GLN A 455 14.25 17.41 -2.22
C GLN A 455 14.94 16.34 -1.35
N ALA A 456 16.16 16.59 -0.91
CA ALA A 456 16.87 15.70 0.02
C ALA A 456 16.20 15.73 1.41
N PHE A 457 15.80 16.90 1.92
CA PHE A 457 15.04 17.01 3.16
C PHE A 457 13.66 16.35 3.05
N VAL A 458 12.91 16.60 1.96
CA VAL A 458 11.60 15.95 1.71
C VAL A 458 11.74 14.43 1.74
N HIS A 459 12.82 13.90 1.15
CA HIS A 459 13.08 12.47 1.21
C HIS A 459 13.41 12.00 2.63
N PHE A 460 14.29 12.72 3.35
CA PHE A 460 14.70 12.36 4.70
C PHE A 460 13.52 12.23 5.66
N VAL A 461 12.58 13.16 5.61
CA VAL A 461 11.42 13.17 6.51
C VAL A 461 10.27 12.28 6.05
N SER A 462 10.34 11.72 4.84
CA SER A 462 9.25 10.93 4.25
C SER A 462 8.89 9.69 5.08
N LYS A 463 7.64 9.20 4.93
CA LYS A 463 7.09 8.03 5.65
C LYS A 463 7.98 6.78 5.54
N LYS A 464 8.63 6.56 4.39
CA LYS A 464 9.52 5.40 4.17
C LYS A 464 10.93 5.60 4.75
N ALA A 465 11.31 6.83 5.09
CA ALA A 465 12.59 7.19 5.69
C ALA A 465 12.41 7.42 7.20
N MET A 466 12.64 8.63 7.71
CA MET A 466 12.55 8.93 9.15
C MET A 466 11.12 9.10 9.64
N ASN A 467 10.13 9.22 8.76
CA ASN A 467 8.69 9.31 9.08
C ASN A 467 8.35 10.45 10.06
N ILE A 468 8.70 11.67 9.70
CA ILE A 468 8.40 12.86 10.50
C ILE A 468 7.13 13.51 9.96
N ASP A 469 6.00 13.23 10.62
CA ASP A 469 4.71 13.78 10.23
C ASP A 469 4.65 15.30 10.51
N GLY A 470 3.90 16.03 9.68
CA GLY A 470 3.80 17.48 9.77
C GLY A 470 4.92 18.26 9.08
N LEU A 471 6.06 17.64 8.77
CA LEU A 471 7.19 18.29 8.10
C LEU A 471 7.08 18.18 6.57
N GLY A 472 6.05 18.83 6.02
CA GLY A 472 5.79 18.84 4.57
C GLY A 472 6.70 19.77 3.78
N THR A 473 6.67 19.66 2.44
CA THR A 473 7.54 20.40 1.50
C THR A 473 7.51 21.93 1.71
N LYS A 474 6.36 22.50 2.06
CA LYS A 474 6.25 23.97 2.28
C LYS A 474 7.00 24.40 3.53
N LEU A 475 6.84 23.64 4.62
CA LEU A 475 7.50 23.93 5.89
C LEU A 475 9.01 23.71 5.79
N ILE A 476 9.45 22.65 5.12
CA ILE A 476 10.89 22.41 4.84
C ILE A 476 11.52 23.61 4.14
N LYS A 477 10.89 24.10 3.07
CA LYS A 477 11.37 25.29 2.36
C LYS A 477 11.44 26.53 3.23
N GLN A 478 10.47 26.71 4.12
CA GLN A 478 10.43 27.82 5.09
C GLN A 478 11.59 27.68 6.10
N LEU A 479 11.80 26.50 6.69
CA LEU A 479 12.88 26.25 7.65
C LEU A 479 14.27 26.47 7.01
N ILE A 480 14.47 26.04 5.76
CA ILE A 480 15.72 26.28 5.02
C ILE A 480 15.92 27.77 4.73
N ARG A 481 14.87 28.48 4.30
CA ARG A 481 14.90 29.91 4.03
C ARG A 481 15.25 30.73 5.29
N GLU A 482 14.64 30.38 6.42
CA GLU A 482 14.89 31.02 7.71
C GLU A 482 16.21 30.53 8.36
N LYS A 483 16.97 29.66 7.65
CA LYS A 483 18.25 29.09 8.12
C LYS A 483 18.16 28.32 9.47
N LEU A 484 16.98 27.84 9.80
CA LEU A 484 16.75 27.01 10.99
C LEU A 484 17.27 25.59 10.79
N VAL A 485 17.35 25.12 9.55
CA VAL A 485 17.93 23.82 9.18
C VAL A 485 18.84 23.98 7.96
N ASN A 486 20.06 23.43 8.05
CA ASN A 486 21.04 23.38 6.97
C ASN A 486 21.51 21.94 6.69
N SER A 487 21.38 21.07 7.67
CA SER A 487 21.68 19.64 7.58
C SER A 487 20.58 18.83 8.28
N PHE A 488 20.51 17.52 8.01
CA PHE A 488 19.42 16.69 8.50
C PHE A 488 19.38 16.61 10.04
N ASP A 489 20.53 16.63 10.70
CA ASP A 489 20.65 16.62 12.15
C ASP A 489 20.10 17.90 12.82
N ASP A 490 20.00 19.02 12.08
CA ASP A 490 19.40 20.26 12.62
C ASP A 490 17.90 20.12 12.89
N ILE A 491 17.22 19.20 12.20
CA ILE A 491 15.81 18.90 12.45
C ILE A 491 15.60 18.50 13.91
N TYR A 492 16.52 17.71 14.47
CA TYR A 492 16.45 17.20 15.84
C TYR A 492 16.81 18.25 16.91
N LYS A 493 17.26 19.45 16.49
CA LYS A 493 17.59 20.59 17.35
C LYS A 493 16.51 21.66 17.37
N LEU A 494 15.45 21.49 16.56
CA LEU A 494 14.32 22.42 16.51
C LEU A 494 13.56 22.42 17.85
N ASN A 495 13.03 23.57 18.23
CA ASN A 495 12.20 23.73 19.44
C ASN A 495 10.92 24.51 19.13
N CYS A 496 9.93 24.43 20.04
CA CYS A 496 8.62 25.09 19.87
C CYS A 496 8.75 26.58 19.64
N PHE A 497 9.63 27.27 20.36
CA PHE A 497 9.81 28.72 20.25
C PHE A 497 10.28 29.17 18.86
N GLN A 498 11.13 28.37 18.20
CA GLN A 498 11.57 28.65 16.83
C GLN A 498 10.43 28.42 15.83
N LEU A 499 9.64 27.37 16.04
CA LEU A 499 8.55 26.99 15.14
C LEU A 499 7.36 27.97 15.24
N GLU A 500 7.04 28.45 16.42
CA GLU A 500 5.96 29.43 16.64
C GLU A 500 6.20 30.77 15.95
N LYS A 501 7.46 31.10 15.65
CA LYS A 501 7.81 32.29 14.89
C LYS A 501 7.57 32.19 13.38
N LEU A 502 7.30 30.98 12.90
CA LEU A 502 7.02 30.75 11.50
C LEU A 502 5.59 31.15 11.12
N ASP A 503 5.42 31.69 9.92
CA ASP A 503 4.12 32.08 9.40
C ASP A 503 3.12 30.92 9.47
N ARG A 504 1.94 31.18 10.02
CA ARG A 504 0.82 30.23 10.14
C ARG A 504 1.12 29.00 11.01
N PHE A 505 2.06 29.11 11.95
CA PHE A 505 2.42 28.04 12.87
C PHE A 505 2.03 28.42 14.29
N GLY A 506 1.00 27.77 14.85
CA GLY A 506 0.55 28.01 16.24
C GLY A 506 1.19 27.01 17.20
N THR A 507 1.09 27.29 18.50
CA THR A 507 1.67 26.50 19.61
C THR A 507 1.35 25.00 19.51
N LYS A 508 0.07 24.65 19.22
CA LYS A 508 -0.34 23.24 19.09
C LYS A 508 0.33 22.55 17.90
N SER A 509 0.48 23.26 16.77
CA SER A 509 1.14 22.69 15.59
C SER A 509 2.64 22.55 15.81
N ALA A 510 3.26 23.48 16.53
CA ALA A 510 4.66 23.41 16.91
C ALA A 510 4.92 22.20 17.83
N GLN A 511 4.09 21.99 18.87
CA GLN A 511 4.21 20.87 19.78
C GLN A 511 4.02 19.53 19.04
N ASN A 512 2.99 19.38 18.21
CA ASN A 512 2.76 18.17 17.44
C ASN A 512 3.95 17.83 16.51
N LEU A 513 4.60 18.85 15.94
CA LEU A 513 5.77 18.62 15.09
C LEU A 513 6.97 18.17 15.94
N ILE A 514 7.23 18.80 17.10
CA ILE A 514 8.30 18.38 18.01
C ILE A 514 8.08 16.94 18.47
N ASP A 515 6.85 16.58 18.86
CA ASP A 515 6.50 15.21 19.27
C ASP A 515 6.76 14.21 18.13
N SER A 516 6.47 14.59 16.87
CA SER A 516 6.75 13.77 15.69
C SER A 516 8.26 13.64 15.43
N ILE A 517 9.04 14.70 15.62
CA ILE A 517 10.51 14.67 15.50
C ILE A 517 11.08 13.73 16.58
N ASP A 518 10.64 13.86 17.83
CA ASP A 518 11.13 13.02 18.92
C ASP A 518 10.76 11.54 18.73
N LYS A 519 9.55 11.25 18.26
CA LYS A 519 9.14 9.90 17.89
C LYS A 519 10.02 9.28 16.78
N SER A 520 10.52 10.12 15.86
CA SER A 520 11.37 9.66 14.76
C SER A 520 12.81 9.31 15.19
N ARG A 521 13.23 9.72 16.41
CA ARG A 521 14.54 9.34 16.97
C ARG A 521 14.67 7.83 17.14
N GLU A 522 13.56 7.14 17.42
CA GLU A 522 13.52 5.69 17.48
C GLU A 522 13.22 5.10 16.08
N THR A 523 14.25 4.62 15.40
CA THR A 523 14.19 4.16 14.00
C THR A 523 14.85 2.79 13.81
N THR A 524 15.00 2.34 12.56
CA THR A 524 15.76 1.14 12.21
C THR A 524 17.00 1.50 11.39
N PRO A 525 18.09 0.69 11.47
CA PRO A 525 19.30 0.92 10.65
C PRO A 525 19.01 1.09 9.17
N ALA A 526 18.10 0.27 8.63
CA ALA A 526 17.70 0.31 7.22
C ALA A 526 16.99 1.62 6.84
N LYS A 527 16.11 2.14 7.71
CA LYS A 527 15.42 3.42 7.48
C LYS A 527 16.39 4.58 7.52
N LEU A 528 17.32 4.60 8.48
CA LEU A 528 18.34 5.63 8.54
C LEU A 528 19.24 5.61 7.29
N LEU A 529 19.74 4.43 6.87
CA LEU A 529 20.54 4.29 5.67
C LEU A 529 19.80 4.76 4.41
N TYR A 530 18.52 4.42 4.31
CA TYR A 530 17.66 4.88 3.23
C TYR A 530 17.43 6.40 3.27
N ALA A 531 17.24 6.96 4.48
CA ALA A 531 17.00 8.39 4.71
C ALA A 531 18.21 9.26 4.28
N LEU A 532 19.44 8.75 4.39
CA LEU A 532 20.65 9.44 3.90
C LEU A 532 20.60 9.73 2.39
N GLY A 533 19.72 9.04 1.65
CA GLY A 533 19.48 9.31 0.25
C GLY A 533 20.64 8.95 -0.66
N ILE A 534 21.33 7.84 -0.39
CA ILE A 534 22.42 7.34 -1.24
C ILE A 534 21.84 6.91 -2.59
N ARG A 535 22.47 7.34 -3.67
CA ARG A 535 22.00 7.00 -5.03
C ARG A 535 22.02 5.48 -5.23
N HIS A 536 21.00 4.94 -5.90
CA HIS A 536 20.79 3.50 -6.15
C HIS A 536 20.52 2.66 -4.90
N VAL A 537 20.43 3.25 -3.71
CA VAL A 537 20.07 2.57 -2.47
C VAL A 537 18.59 2.82 -2.19
N GLY A 538 17.74 1.82 -2.49
CA GLY A 538 16.35 1.78 -2.10
C GLY A 538 16.19 1.25 -0.66
N LEU A 539 14.97 1.28 -0.10
CA LEU A 539 14.70 0.78 1.26
C LEU A 539 15.07 -0.71 1.39
N GLN A 540 14.73 -1.54 0.39
CA GLN A 540 15.06 -2.97 0.40
C GLN A 540 16.59 -3.19 0.34
N THR A 541 17.29 -2.44 -0.51
CA THR A 541 18.75 -2.48 -0.61
C THR A 541 19.39 -2.04 0.71
N ALA A 542 18.86 -0.98 1.34
CA ALA A 542 19.33 -0.53 2.66
C ALA A 542 19.13 -1.62 3.71
N LYS A 543 17.98 -2.33 3.68
CA LYS A 543 17.71 -3.46 4.58
C LYS A 543 18.72 -4.59 4.35
N SER A 544 18.92 -5.03 3.10
CA SER A 544 19.89 -6.10 2.79
C SER A 544 21.31 -5.75 3.24
N ILE A 545 21.73 -4.48 3.10
CA ILE A 545 23.03 -4.02 3.59
C ILE A 545 23.08 -4.08 5.12
N CYS A 546 22.09 -3.50 5.82
CA CYS A 546 22.09 -3.46 7.27
C CYS A 546 21.96 -4.84 7.90
N ASP A 547 21.22 -5.76 7.29
CA ASP A 547 21.07 -7.16 7.75
C ASP A 547 22.42 -7.93 7.67
N ALA A 548 23.33 -7.51 6.82
CA ALA A 548 24.68 -8.10 6.71
C ALA A 548 25.70 -7.50 7.68
N LEU A 549 25.33 -6.45 8.44
CA LEU A 549 26.20 -5.77 9.41
C LEU A 549 25.83 -6.20 10.83
N ASN A 550 26.85 -6.25 11.72
CA ASN A 550 26.61 -6.43 13.16
C ASN A 550 26.26 -5.11 13.85
N ARG A 551 26.87 -4.02 13.40
CA ARG A 551 26.65 -2.66 13.87
C ARG A 551 26.57 -1.73 12.66
N PHE A 552 25.76 -0.69 12.77
CA PHE A 552 25.58 0.26 11.67
C PHE A 552 26.91 0.93 11.24
N GLU A 553 27.78 1.23 12.19
CA GLU A 553 29.05 1.91 11.97
C GLU A 553 30.03 1.10 11.12
N GLU A 554 29.86 -0.22 11.02
CA GLU A 554 30.68 -1.06 10.15
C GLU A 554 30.59 -0.64 8.67
N ILE A 555 29.48 0.02 8.28
CA ILE A 555 29.30 0.51 6.90
C ILE A 555 30.34 1.56 6.51
N PHE A 556 30.89 2.30 7.47
CA PHE A 556 31.85 3.36 7.21
C PHE A 556 33.19 2.86 6.64
N SER A 557 33.54 1.62 7.00
CA SER A 557 34.78 0.97 6.58
C SER A 557 34.57 -0.37 5.88
N LEU A 558 33.32 -0.62 5.41
CA LEU A 558 32.96 -1.92 4.84
C LEU A 558 33.74 -2.18 3.53
N PRO A 559 34.53 -3.27 3.45
CA PRO A 559 35.25 -3.64 2.24
C PRO A 559 34.30 -3.91 1.07
N LEU A 560 34.69 -3.51 -0.15
CA LEU A 560 33.89 -3.69 -1.37
C LEU A 560 33.53 -5.16 -1.63
N GLU A 561 34.47 -6.06 -1.30
CA GLU A 561 34.29 -7.51 -1.44
C GLU A 561 33.17 -8.04 -0.54
N LYS A 562 33.02 -7.49 0.69
CA LYS A 562 31.93 -7.87 1.58
C LYS A 562 30.57 -7.38 1.07
N LEU A 563 30.51 -6.16 0.52
CA LEU A 563 29.30 -5.64 -0.13
C LEU A 563 28.90 -6.50 -1.34
N ALA A 564 29.88 -6.99 -2.11
CA ALA A 564 29.62 -7.83 -3.28
C ALA A 564 29.07 -9.22 -2.94
N LEU A 565 29.23 -9.69 -1.70
CA LEU A 565 28.69 -10.97 -1.24
C LEU A 565 27.19 -10.88 -0.85
N ILE A 566 26.66 -9.67 -0.69
CA ILE A 566 25.25 -9.47 -0.32
C ILE A 566 24.39 -9.69 -1.56
N ASN A 567 23.34 -10.50 -1.43
CA ASN A 567 22.42 -10.77 -2.50
C ASN A 567 21.75 -9.48 -3.01
N ASP A 568 21.51 -9.38 -4.31
CA ASP A 568 20.87 -8.25 -5.01
C ASP A 568 21.65 -6.91 -4.93
N ILE A 569 22.94 -6.93 -4.58
CA ILE A 569 23.79 -5.75 -4.57
C ILE A 569 24.80 -5.82 -5.72
N GLY A 570 24.52 -5.03 -6.77
CA GLY A 570 25.39 -4.94 -7.94
C GLY A 570 26.50 -3.88 -7.81
N PRO A 571 27.47 -3.87 -8.76
CA PRO A 571 28.64 -2.96 -8.73
C PRO A 571 28.28 -1.47 -8.60
N VAL A 572 27.17 -1.05 -9.19
CA VAL A 572 26.68 0.33 -9.16
C VAL A 572 26.29 0.77 -7.74
N VAL A 573 25.63 -0.12 -7.00
CA VAL A 573 25.24 0.12 -5.60
C VAL A 573 26.47 0.17 -4.71
N ILE A 574 27.39 -0.79 -4.89
CA ILE A 574 28.65 -0.87 -4.14
C ILE A 574 29.43 0.44 -4.30
N SER A 575 29.61 0.90 -5.54
CA SER A 575 30.29 2.17 -5.84
C SER A 575 29.58 3.36 -5.18
N SER A 576 28.25 3.39 -5.23
CA SER A 576 27.46 4.50 -4.66
C SER A 576 27.60 4.58 -3.14
N VAL A 577 27.54 3.45 -2.44
CA VAL A 577 27.70 3.38 -0.97
C VAL A 577 29.13 3.75 -0.56
N SER A 578 30.11 3.16 -1.22
CA SER A 578 31.53 3.45 -0.94
C SER A 578 31.88 4.94 -1.15
N ASN A 579 31.46 5.52 -2.28
CA ASN A 579 31.72 6.92 -2.58
C ASN A 579 31.01 7.86 -1.59
N PHE A 580 29.82 7.50 -1.12
CA PHE A 580 29.08 8.30 -0.13
C PHE A 580 29.86 8.40 1.18
N PHE A 581 30.34 7.29 1.73
CA PHE A 581 31.06 7.26 3.01
C PHE A 581 32.54 7.64 2.92
N LYS A 582 33.16 7.67 1.72
CA LYS A 582 34.46 8.28 1.50
C LYS A 582 34.43 9.79 1.66
N THR A 583 33.28 10.43 1.49
CA THR A 583 33.13 11.87 1.64
C THR A 583 33.02 12.20 3.14
N ARG A 584 34.00 12.96 3.67
CA ARG A 584 34.09 13.31 5.10
C ARG A 584 32.79 13.99 5.60
N GLU A 585 32.24 14.92 4.83
CA GLU A 585 31.00 15.61 5.18
C GLU A 585 29.81 14.67 5.38
N ASN A 586 29.69 13.60 4.57
CA ASN A 586 28.63 12.61 4.68
C ASN A 586 28.86 11.67 5.87
N LEU A 587 30.11 11.32 6.13
CA LEU A 587 30.50 10.52 7.30
C LEU A 587 30.17 11.27 8.59
N ASP A 588 30.61 12.53 8.70
CA ASP A 588 30.37 13.39 9.86
C ASP A 588 28.85 13.62 10.08
N LEU A 589 28.10 13.85 9.01
CA LEU A 589 26.63 13.96 9.07
C LEU A 589 26.01 12.67 9.62
N THR A 590 26.44 11.52 9.13
CA THR A 590 25.90 10.23 9.55
C THR A 590 26.18 9.98 11.04
N GLN A 591 27.39 10.33 11.51
CA GLN A 591 27.75 10.22 12.93
C GLN A 591 26.89 11.14 13.81
N ARG A 592 26.65 12.40 13.38
CA ARG A 592 25.76 13.30 14.12
C ARG A 592 24.33 12.76 14.19
N LEU A 593 23.83 12.18 13.09
CA LEU A 593 22.51 11.55 13.08
C LEU A 593 22.42 10.31 13.99
N LEU A 594 23.49 9.53 14.09
CA LEU A 594 23.56 8.40 15.03
C LEU A 594 23.51 8.87 16.50
N ASN A 595 24.04 10.06 16.81
CA ASN A 595 23.93 10.64 18.14
C ASN A 595 22.49 11.11 18.47
N GLU A 596 21.72 11.50 17.46
CA GLU A 596 20.34 11.98 17.60
C GLU A 596 19.29 10.86 17.54
N THR A 597 19.68 9.66 17.06
CA THR A 597 18.75 8.55 16.83
C THR A 597 19.16 7.30 17.63
N SER A 598 18.18 6.48 17.95
CA SER A 598 18.37 5.17 18.57
C SER A 598 17.73 4.10 17.69
N PHE A 599 18.35 2.94 17.63
CA PHE A 599 17.76 1.83 16.92
C PHE A 599 16.85 1.05 17.85
N LYS A 600 15.62 0.79 17.37
CA LYS A 600 14.72 -0.17 18.01
C LYS A 600 15.52 -1.44 18.26
N LYS A 601 15.47 -1.93 19.50
CA LYS A 601 15.99 -3.26 19.83
C LYS A 601 15.10 -4.27 19.09
N GLU A 602 15.35 -4.46 17.80
CA GLU A 602 14.93 -5.69 17.15
C GLU A 602 15.69 -6.79 17.88
N VAL A 603 14.94 -7.67 18.53
CA VAL A 603 15.51 -8.80 19.27
C VAL A 603 15.99 -9.83 18.24
N PHE A 604 16.99 -9.46 17.45
CA PHE A 604 17.79 -10.40 16.68
C PHE A 604 18.87 -10.91 17.61
N ASN A 605 18.59 -12.04 18.23
CA ASN A 605 19.62 -12.74 18.98
C ASN A 605 20.61 -13.38 17.99
N ARG A 606 21.61 -12.58 17.53
CA ARG A 606 22.65 -13.04 16.61
C ARG A 606 23.58 -14.07 17.23
N ARG A 607 23.38 -14.41 18.51
CA ARG A 607 24.03 -15.49 19.25
C ARG A 607 23.14 -16.73 19.42
N GLY A 608 21.95 -16.73 18.81
CA GLY A 608 21.02 -17.85 18.90
C GLY A 608 21.52 -19.10 18.18
N VAL A 609 20.81 -20.21 18.39
CA VAL A 609 21.11 -21.57 17.88
C VAL A 609 21.38 -21.61 16.38
N PHE A 610 20.77 -20.70 15.64
CA PHE A 610 20.87 -20.66 14.18
C PHE A 610 21.80 -19.56 13.66
N ALA A 611 22.66 -19.00 14.50
CA ALA A 611 23.59 -17.94 14.08
C ALA A 611 24.46 -18.37 12.88
N GLY A 612 24.36 -17.62 11.79
CA GLY A 612 25.07 -17.90 10.53
C GLY A 612 24.58 -19.12 9.75
N LYS A 613 23.44 -19.75 10.12
CA LYS A 613 22.86 -20.90 9.46
C LYS A 613 21.78 -20.49 8.47
N ASN A 614 21.73 -21.19 7.34
CA ASN A 614 20.68 -21.01 6.32
C ASN A 614 19.70 -22.20 6.35
N ILE A 615 18.43 -21.91 6.55
CA ILE A 615 17.39 -22.89 6.85
C ILE A 615 16.35 -22.91 5.72
N VAL A 616 15.90 -24.09 5.36
CA VAL A 616 14.81 -24.27 4.38
C VAL A 616 13.68 -25.03 5.05
N PHE A 617 12.46 -24.56 4.90
CA PHE A 617 11.26 -25.23 5.35
C PHE A 617 10.57 -25.98 4.22
N THR A 618 10.13 -27.21 4.46
CA THR A 618 9.38 -28.04 3.49
C THR A 618 8.25 -28.80 4.19
N GLY A 619 7.13 -28.94 3.50
CA GLY A 619 5.92 -29.53 4.11
C GLY A 619 5.14 -28.53 4.95
N THR A 620 4.02 -28.97 5.53
CA THR A 620 3.17 -28.19 6.44
C THR A 620 3.65 -28.40 7.87
N LEU A 621 4.01 -27.33 8.57
CA LEU A 621 4.34 -27.40 10.00
C LEU A 621 3.05 -27.60 10.80
N LYS A 622 3.11 -28.43 11.86
CA LYS A 622 1.93 -28.79 12.65
C LYS A 622 1.55 -27.72 13.68
N THR A 623 2.55 -27.17 14.34
CA THR A 623 2.39 -26.29 15.50
C THR A 623 2.68 -24.83 15.19
N LEU A 624 3.51 -24.57 14.16
CA LEU A 624 3.91 -23.23 13.79
C LEU A 624 3.41 -22.83 12.38
N LYS A 625 2.91 -21.63 12.25
CA LYS A 625 2.79 -21.00 10.93
C LYS A 625 4.20 -20.80 10.33
N ARG A 626 4.34 -21.04 9.03
CA ARG A 626 5.65 -20.91 8.35
C ARG A 626 6.29 -19.54 8.54
N ALA A 627 5.49 -18.46 8.53
CA ALA A 627 5.97 -17.11 8.78
C ALA A 627 6.56 -16.98 10.20
N LEU A 628 5.89 -17.51 11.21
CA LEU A 628 6.39 -17.51 12.58
C LEU A 628 7.66 -18.36 12.73
N ALA A 629 7.72 -19.53 12.07
CA ALA A 629 8.93 -20.35 12.05
C ALA A 629 10.11 -19.62 11.38
N GLN A 630 9.87 -18.87 10.32
CA GLN A 630 10.86 -18.03 9.65
C GLN A 630 11.33 -16.88 10.57
N GLU A 631 10.41 -16.25 11.28
CA GLU A 631 10.71 -15.22 12.26
C GLU A 631 11.55 -15.77 13.43
N LEU A 632 11.20 -16.96 13.94
CA LEU A 632 11.99 -17.64 14.97
C LEU A 632 13.41 -17.96 14.51
N VAL A 633 13.60 -18.37 13.25
CA VAL A 633 14.94 -18.52 12.67
C VAL A 633 15.71 -17.21 12.69
N GLN A 634 15.10 -16.13 12.26
CA GLN A 634 15.73 -14.81 12.23
C GLN A 634 16.03 -14.29 13.64
N LYS A 635 15.09 -14.44 14.59
CA LYS A 635 15.29 -14.09 16.01
C LYS A 635 16.46 -14.85 16.64
N ASN A 636 16.73 -16.06 16.15
CA ASN A 636 17.84 -16.90 16.59
C ASN A 636 19.10 -16.79 15.67
N GLY A 637 19.23 -15.71 14.92
CA GLY A 637 20.44 -15.39 14.17
C GLY A 637 20.60 -16.11 12.82
N GLY A 638 19.63 -16.94 12.43
CA GLY A 638 19.64 -17.68 11.17
C GLY A 638 19.06 -16.90 9.99
N THR A 639 19.27 -17.42 8.80
CA THR A 639 18.62 -16.98 7.56
C THR A 639 17.77 -18.12 7.01
N TYR A 640 16.75 -17.79 6.21
CA TYR A 640 15.95 -18.81 5.53
C TYR A 640 15.90 -18.58 4.02
N SER A 641 15.76 -19.66 3.28
CA SER A 641 15.61 -19.61 1.83
C SER A 641 14.46 -20.50 1.33
N GLY A 642 13.91 -20.14 0.17
CA GLY A 642 12.83 -20.90 -0.47
C GLY A 642 13.32 -22.15 -1.22
N THR A 643 14.61 -22.29 -1.48
CA THR A 643 15.21 -23.37 -2.27
C THR A 643 16.40 -23.99 -1.55
N ILE A 644 16.57 -25.32 -1.70
CA ILE A 644 17.73 -26.04 -1.17
C ILE A 644 18.90 -25.87 -2.13
N ASN A 645 20.05 -25.51 -1.59
CA ASN A 645 21.29 -25.35 -2.31
C ASN A 645 22.50 -25.77 -1.43
N LYS A 646 23.72 -25.71 -1.96
CA LYS A 646 24.95 -26.09 -1.23
C LYS A 646 25.24 -25.26 0.02
N LYS A 647 24.55 -24.12 0.20
CA LYS A 647 24.68 -23.24 1.38
C LYS A 647 23.58 -23.49 2.42
N THR A 648 22.70 -24.48 2.20
CA THR A 648 21.63 -24.82 3.17
C THR A 648 22.20 -25.70 4.27
N ASP A 649 22.09 -25.26 5.53
CA ASP A 649 22.57 -26.01 6.71
C ASP A 649 21.50 -26.96 7.24
N PHE A 650 20.25 -26.51 7.32
CA PHE A 650 19.13 -27.31 7.83
C PHE A 650 17.94 -27.30 6.90
N CYS A 651 17.28 -28.43 6.79
CA CYS A 651 15.98 -28.55 6.16
C CYS A 651 14.96 -28.99 7.21
N ILE A 652 14.05 -28.07 7.58
CA ILE A 652 12.98 -28.36 8.54
C ILE A 652 11.81 -28.96 7.79
N VAL A 653 11.42 -30.18 8.23
CA VAL A 653 10.43 -30.99 7.54
C VAL A 653 9.17 -31.08 8.38
N GLY A 654 8.06 -30.54 7.83
CA GLY A 654 6.71 -30.76 8.34
C GLY A 654 6.01 -31.94 7.64
N GLU A 655 4.71 -32.07 7.86
CA GLU A 655 3.90 -33.11 7.19
C GLU A 655 3.85 -32.93 5.68
N LYS A 656 3.68 -34.06 4.96
CA LYS A 656 3.61 -34.08 3.49
C LYS A 656 4.82 -33.42 2.82
N ALA A 657 5.99 -33.63 3.38
CA ALA A 657 7.24 -33.09 2.83
C ALA A 657 7.46 -33.56 1.39
N GLY A 658 7.55 -32.60 0.48
CA GLY A 658 7.65 -32.86 -0.97
C GLY A 658 9.09 -33.06 -1.47
N THR A 659 9.32 -32.68 -2.72
CA THR A 659 10.61 -32.83 -3.46
C THR A 659 11.81 -32.17 -2.77
N LYS A 660 11.61 -31.14 -1.94
CA LYS A 660 12.68 -30.47 -1.21
C LYS A 660 13.31 -31.36 -0.14
N ALA A 661 12.52 -32.18 0.57
CA ALA A 661 13.09 -33.12 1.54
C ALA A 661 14.00 -34.14 0.88
N LYS A 662 13.58 -34.68 -0.28
CA LYS A 662 14.39 -35.60 -1.08
C LYS A 662 15.67 -34.92 -1.62
N ALA A 663 15.56 -33.66 -2.02
CA ALA A 663 16.71 -32.86 -2.47
C ALA A 663 17.69 -32.57 -1.32
N ALA A 664 17.20 -32.30 -0.09
CA ALA A 664 18.02 -32.12 1.07
C ALA A 664 18.85 -33.36 1.39
N LEU A 665 18.22 -34.53 1.40
CA LEU A 665 18.90 -35.82 1.61
C LEU A 665 19.95 -36.09 0.52
N LYS A 666 19.63 -35.84 -0.76
CA LYS A 666 20.58 -35.99 -1.88
C LYS A 666 21.79 -35.07 -1.76
N MET A 667 21.60 -33.85 -1.21
CA MET A 667 22.66 -32.86 -1.01
C MET A 667 23.34 -32.98 0.35
N LYS A 668 23.03 -34.01 1.16
CA LYS A 668 23.54 -34.21 2.52
C LYS A 668 23.30 -33.04 3.46
N VAL A 669 22.21 -32.29 3.23
CA VAL A 669 21.75 -31.23 4.16
C VAL A 669 21.09 -31.89 5.37
N LYS A 670 21.40 -31.39 6.58
CA LYS A 670 20.82 -31.93 7.80
C LYS A 670 19.30 -31.68 7.81
N VAL A 671 18.53 -32.78 7.84
CA VAL A 671 17.07 -32.75 7.90
C VAL A 671 16.65 -32.87 9.35
N ILE A 672 15.80 -31.97 9.84
CA ILE A 672 15.24 -31.96 11.20
C ILE A 672 13.72 -31.79 11.14
N THR A 673 13.02 -32.36 12.11
CA THR A 673 11.58 -32.20 12.28
C THR A 673 11.23 -30.86 12.92
N GLU A 674 9.96 -30.46 12.87
CA GLU A 674 9.46 -29.28 13.56
C GLU A 674 9.70 -29.31 15.07
N ASN A 675 9.50 -30.48 15.71
CA ASN A 675 9.74 -30.65 17.15
C ASN A 675 11.22 -30.49 17.51
N GLU A 676 12.14 -31.03 16.70
CA GLU A 676 13.58 -30.84 16.89
C GLU A 676 13.98 -29.39 16.71
N PHE A 677 13.36 -28.68 15.72
CA PHE A 677 13.55 -27.26 15.52
C PHE A 677 13.14 -26.44 16.74
N LEU A 678 11.96 -26.72 17.31
CA LEU A 678 11.48 -26.05 18.52
C LEU A 678 12.36 -26.38 19.74
N ALA A 679 12.72 -27.62 19.91
CA ALA A 679 13.62 -28.05 21.01
C ALA A 679 15.00 -27.35 20.93
N MET A 680 15.52 -27.12 19.74
CA MET A 680 16.77 -26.36 19.55
C MET A 680 16.63 -24.88 19.98
N ILE A 681 15.45 -24.28 19.83
CA ILE A 681 15.17 -22.90 20.26
C ILE A 681 15.00 -22.85 21.79
N ASP A 682 14.24 -23.76 22.36
CA ASP A 682 13.91 -23.80 23.80
C ASP A 682 15.14 -24.08 24.69
N GLN A 683 16.09 -24.89 24.21
CA GLN A 683 17.34 -25.17 24.93
C GLN A 683 18.26 -23.95 25.12
N ASN A 684 17.98 -22.81 24.43
CA ASN A 684 18.77 -21.56 24.57
C ASN A 684 18.02 -20.48 25.37
N ILE A 685 16.87 -20.77 25.96
CA ILE A 685 16.10 -19.86 26.83
C ILE A 685 16.46 -20.09 28.32
N LEU A 686 17.22 -21.11 28.61
CA LEU A 686 17.83 -21.39 29.91
C LEU A 686 19.31 -20.98 29.91
#